data_05ac35741668926e2d3e728e3ab72f63
#
_entry.id   05ac35741668926e2d3e728e3ab72f63
#
_cell.length_a   1.000
_cell.length_b   1.000
_cell.length_c   1.000
_cell.angle_alpha   90.00
_cell.angle_beta   90.00
_cell.angle_gamma   90.00
#
_symmetry.space_group_name_H-M   'P 1'
#
loop_
_entity.id
_entity.type
_entity.pdbx_description
1 polymer ?
#
loop_
_entity_poly.entity_id
_entity_poly.type
_entity_poly.pdbx_seq_one_letter_code
_entity_poly.pdbx_strand_id
1 'polypeptide(L)'
;MQSVTARDGIYVDSRSANIKYSKWNDMTTFNVGISNSSLQSKPKRPKDLQFDFDTTLSTLRNQMIEKIEEEEILIKNLEEVLHKTSVSEEHSTGSNFSLPFNLAVTRLKNQMTLVESDTKQLASKLKMISGLADSISSKVMHIFWIXTLVESDTKQLASKLKMISGLADSISSKVMALDVAKGRVVECLQRVSDLMDLRTCADGVRCAIEQEDYELAARHIHKFLTLDTAVFQMGDQGETKDTDQSMGKSYEVLREAADEMKSLIEKRFDQAVEESDVASIQRFFKLFPLLNEHAKGIQRIGDYLCTEIRKFAEQNYKVMLAGGTDDKRISVLYADALTMLFEGIAREIQVYEPLIDSSYGPDKLVALIEILQKECDKEAERIIDAFIKNRQFSSKARMVEKITRSSDKYLLDKVDALELDVLLSEVTLMHTRTHLYWRYLRRRLNTANMKTDEQQNESDVDQMTDEDKRLSEEVRTKQKRERDSKLEDLVLRSGLGTRIQELLGQYILMEQFYMTESVAKAMTMDLKEADSLTSSMLDDVFFIIRKCVRRSLSSSSVDCTCAVLNNGVTALEADFLKYIFQGIKSGYPGAGWTAEAYQTAQTAYNVIQHRKMVADSGPEKQKEIFLTSLNNVRASAECTKTLKKGLAEDFEKHLNEVSELDKGKLENAISQLDDLVRKFDSSANIGVDKLCAAAFRPRLKPVMELYLSVTHTPSEGEFADFEADDPFINNFIATLDRQLATFEPLLVPINYQELLVAVCVEVSVQFERVIMKSVYNRLGGLQLDKDFRSLSSYLTNIAGWIVREKCARLSQIVSIINVDSVGEAEECFHQLQHHNLMLTSDEAVKALALRIDLPSDAIKNASF
;
A
#
# COMPACT_ATOMS: atom_id res chain seq x y z
N MET A 1 -34.49 22.37 -6.40
CA MET A 1 -35.45 23.46 -6.13
C MET A 1 -35.69 23.58 -4.63
N GLN A 2 -35.24 24.69 -4.09
CA GLN A 2 -35.67 25.41 -2.90
C GLN A 2 -35.66 24.65 -1.58
N SER A 3 -35.21 25.16 -0.48
CA SER A 3 -34.63 26.45 -0.02
C SER A 3 -34.07 26.24 1.40
N VAL A 4 -32.88 26.57 1.60
CA VAL A 4 -32.30 27.60 2.48
C VAL A 4 -32.96 27.75 3.87
N THR A 5 -32.22 27.50 4.90
CA THR A 5 -31.96 28.45 5.99
C THR A 5 -30.64 28.16 6.66
N ALA A 6 -29.79 29.19 6.66
CA ALA A 6 -28.51 29.20 7.35
C ALA A 6 -28.72 29.42 8.86
N ARG A 7 -27.94 28.71 9.67
CA ARG A 7 -27.62 29.14 11.03
C ARG A 7 -26.12 29.14 11.17
N ASP A 8 -25.58 30.32 11.38
CA ASP A 8 -24.17 30.57 11.57
C ASP A 8 -23.67 29.91 12.86
N GLY A 9 -22.97 28.80 12.72
CA GLY A 9 -22.15 28.25 13.77
C GLY A 9 -20.70 28.66 13.50
N ILE A 10 -20.11 29.48 14.35
CA ILE A 10 -18.72 29.84 14.29
C ILE A 10 -17.88 28.59 14.63
N TYR A 11 -17.36 27.94 13.61
CA TYR A 11 -16.39 26.86 13.76
C TYR A 11 -15.00 27.50 13.96
N VAL A 12 -14.49 27.47 15.16
CA VAL A 12 -13.07 27.80 15.41
C VAL A 12 -12.26 26.56 14.98
N ASP A 13 -11.55 26.70 13.88
CA ASP A 13 -10.72 25.62 13.35
C ASP A 13 -9.55 25.35 14.30
N SER A 14 -9.63 24.21 14.99
CA SER A 14 -8.61 23.73 15.92
C SER A 14 -7.29 23.35 15.24
N ARG A 15 -7.24 23.32 13.90
CA ARG A 15 -6.02 22.95 13.14
C ARG A 15 -4.97 24.06 13.13
N SER A 16 -5.37 25.33 13.22
CA SER A 16 -4.41 26.44 13.20
C SER A 16 -3.61 26.55 14.52
N ALA A 17 -4.18 26.11 15.63
CA ALA A 17 -3.48 26.09 16.92
C ALA A 17 -2.39 25.01 17.00
N ASN A 18 -2.63 23.84 16.41
CA ASN A 18 -1.67 22.73 16.43
C ASN A 18 -0.42 22.97 15.55
N ILE A 19 -0.57 23.72 14.45
CA ILE A 19 0.57 24.00 13.55
C ILE A 19 1.56 24.97 14.23
N LYS A 20 1.10 25.86 15.09
CA LYS A 20 1.99 26.78 15.83
C LYS A 20 2.72 26.06 16.99
N TYR A 21 2.12 25.03 17.59
CA TYR A 21 2.76 24.26 18.67
C TYR A 21 3.92 23.38 18.18
N SER A 22 3.85 22.83 16.97
CA SER A 22 4.93 21.99 16.43
C SER A 22 6.21 22.78 16.15
N LYS A 23 6.09 24.05 15.76
CA LYS A 23 7.26 24.94 15.56
C LYS A 23 7.97 25.32 16.86
N TRP A 24 7.26 25.25 17.98
CA TRP A 24 7.84 25.61 19.28
C TRP A 24 8.65 24.46 19.89
N ASN A 25 8.25 23.23 19.70
CA ASN A 25 9.01 22.06 20.15
C ASN A 25 10.35 21.91 19.41
N ASP A 26 10.41 22.31 18.14
CA ASP A 26 11.66 22.24 17.37
C ASP A 26 12.71 23.30 17.81
N MET A 27 12.29 24.37 18.47
CA MET A 27 13.22 25.40 18.98
C MET A 27 13.77 25.11 20.39
N THR A 28 13.17 24.17 21.15
CA THR A 28 13.64 23.81 22.50
C THR A 28 14.72 22.73 22.50
N THR A 29 15.04 22.16 21.37
CA THR A 29 16.08 21.11 21.24
C THR A 29 17.45 21.63 20.76
N PHE A 30 17.71 22.91 20.85
CA PHE A 30 19.10 23.40 20.76
C PHE A 30 19.83 23.10 22.08
N ASN A 31 20.09 21.86 22.33
CA ASN A 31 21.09 21.44 23.31
C ASN A 31 22.45 21.79 22.73
N VAL A 32 23.11 22.79 23.30
CA VAL A 32 24.51 23.07 23.03
C VAL A 32 25.32 21.90 23.62
N GLY A 33 25.51 20.90 22.82
CA GLY A 33 26.47 19.84 23.14
C GLY A 33 27.87 20.42 23.14
N ILE A 34 28.37 20.78 24.30
CA ILE A 34 29.78 21.07 24.48
C ILE A 34 30.49 19.73 24.55
N SER A 35 30.88 19.22 23.41
CA SER A 35 31.85 18.13 23.38
C SER A 35 33.26 18.68 23.62
N ASN A 36 33.84 18.30 24.71
CA ASN A 36 35.27 18.52 24.99
C ASN A 36 36.08 17.74 23.93
N SER A 37 36.46 18.38 22.88
CA SER A 37 37.60 17.88 22.08
C SER A 37 38.37 19.04 21.43
N SER A 38 39.65 19.10 21.83
CA SER A 38 40.74 19.79 21.20
C SER A 38 40.80 21.32 21.28
N LEU A 39 41.53 21.77 22.26
CA LEU A 39 42.42 22.98 22.22
C LEU A 39 43.28 22.94 20.95
N GLN A 40 42.98 23.75 19.99
CA GLN A 40 43.85 24.46 19.08
C GLN A 40 43.06 25.18 17.98
N SER A 41 42.67 26.41 18.25
CA SER A 41 42.45 27.38 17.20
C SER A 41 42.73 28.79 17.72
N LYS A 42 43.46 29.56 16.94
CA LYS A 42 43.89 30.94 17.23
C LYS A 42 42.72 31.87 17.53
N PRO A 43 42.86 32.85 18.40
CA PRO A 43 41.76 33.77 18.72
C PRO A 43 41.37 34.61 17.51
N LYS A 44 40.09 34.63 17.18
CA LYS A 44 39.49 35.50 16.15
C LYS A 44 39.54 36.97 16.62
N ARG A 45 39.73 37.86 15.67
CA ARG A 45 39.81 39.32 15.91
C ARG A 45 38.49 39.89 16.42
N PRO A 46 38.50 40.99 17.22
CA PRO A 46 37.31 41.52 17.89
C PRO A 46 36.16 42.01 16.96
N LYS A 47 36.42 42.18 15.68
CA LYS A 47 35.38 42.66 14.72
C LYS A 47 34.39 41.54 14.32
N ASP A 48 34.77 40.30 14.38
CA ASP A 48 33.87 39.21 13.97
C ASP A 48 32.89 38.78 15.08
N LEU A 49 33.26 39.05 16.35
CA LEU A 49 32.41 38.83 17.51
C LEU A 49 31.30 39.89 17.64
N GLN A 50 31.54 41.10 17.13
CA GLN A 50 30.57 42.22 17.22
C GLN A 50 29.43 42.06 16.21
N PHE A 51 29.66 41.40 15.09
CA PHE A 51 28.67 41.19 14.04
C PHE A 51 27.68 40.07 14.42
N ASP A 52 28.17 39.02 15.06
CA ASP A 52 27.32 37.87 15.53
C ASP A 52 26.42 38.26 16.71
N PHE A 53 26.86 39.19 17.52
CA PHE A 53 26.11 39.65 18.69
C PHE A 53 24.94 40.56 18.29
N ASP A 54 25.16 41.48 17.34
CA ASP A 54 24.11 42.39 16.85
C ASP A 54 23.02 41.70 16.07
N THR A 55 23.35 40.62 15.33
CA THR A 55 22.37 39.78 14.63
C THR A 55 21.56 38.94 15.60
N THR A 56 22.17 38.37 16.63
CA THR A 56 21.43 37.65 17.68
C THR A 56 20.54 38.53 18.53
N LEU A 57 20.99 39.72 18.82
CA LEU A 57 20.22 40.72 19.58
C LEU A 57 19.03 41.27 18.79
N SER A 58 19.17 41.46 17.48
CA SER A 58 18.06 41.88 16.61
C SER A 58 17.02 40.78 16.42
N THR A 59 17.42 39.51 16.32
CA THR A 59 16.50 38.36 16.25
C THR A 59 15.74 38.15 17.56
N LEU A 60 16.42 38.27 18.69
CA LEU A 60 15.78 38.23 20.02
C LEU A 60 14.80 39.37 20.24
N ARG A 61 15.14 40.56 19.79
CA ARG A 61 14.27 41.73 19.85
C ARG A 61 13.00 41.56 19.03
N ASN A 62 13.12 41.02 17.84
CA ASN A 62 11.97 40.75 16.97
C ASN A 62 11.06 39.67 17.53
N GLN A 63 11.64 38.64 18.14
CA GLN A 63 10.88 37.56 18.83
C GLN A 63 10.16 38.08 20.08
N MET A 64 10.74 39.06 20.79
CA MET A 64 10.09 39.71 21.94
C MET A 64 8.93 40.59 21.52
N ILE A 65 9.04 41.34 20.42
CA ILE A 65 7.95 42.17 19.88
C ILE A 65 6.77 41.26 19.47
N GLU A 66 7.03 40.19 18.77
CA GLU A 66 6.03 39.20 18.34
C GLU A 66 5.29 38.59 19.54
N LYS A 67 6.02 38.32 20.65
CA LYS A 67 5.42 37.78 21.88
C LYS A 67 4.55 38.80 22.60
N ILE A 68 4.93 40.05 22.63
CA ILE A 68 4.15 41.13 23.23
C ILE A 68 2.83 41.35 22.46
N GLU A 69 2.88 41.26 21.14
CA GLU A 69 1.68 41.35 20.29
C GLU A 69 0.73 40.17 20.52
N GLU A 70 1.26 38.95 20.75
CA GLU A 70 0.46 37.78 21.11
C GLU A 70 -0.21 37.94 22.48
N GLU A 71 0.48 38.50 23.46
CA GLU A 71 -0.06 38.80 24.80
C GLU A 71 -1.15 39.88 24.75
N GLU A 72 -1.01 40.94 23.95
CA GLU A 72 -2.04 41.96 23.77
C GLU A 72 -3.32 41.39 23.16
N ILE A 73 -3.21 40.44 22.22
CA ILE A 73 -4.36 39.78 21.62
C ILE A 73 -5.06 38.89 22.66
N LEU A 74 -4.28 38.20 23.51
CA LEU A 74 -4.82 37.34 24.59
C LEU A 74 -5.56 38.17 25.63
N ILE A 75 -5.03 39.33 26.03
CA ILE A 75 -5.66 40.27 27.00
C ILE A 75 -6.99 40.79 26.43
N LYS A 76 -7.02 41.14 25.16
CA LYS A 76 -8.22 41.66 24.47
C LYS A 76 -9.32 40.56 24.38
N ASN A 77 -8.93 39.34 24.10
CA ASN A 77 -9.87 38.19 24.09
C ASN A 77 -10.40 37.91 25.51
N LEU A 78 -9.60 38.08 26.53
CA LEU A 78 -9.97 37.91 27.92
C LEU A 78 -10.95 39.03 28.38
N GLU A 79 -10.73 40.24 27.97
CA GLU A 79 -11.63 41.39 28.20
C GLU A 79 -13.00 41.20 27.54
N GLU A 80 -12.99 40.63 26.31
CA GLU A 80 -14.21 40.30 25.54
C GLU A 80 -15.01 39.21 26.20
N VAL A 81 -14.36 38.17 26.75
CA VAL A 81 -15.00 37.08 27.51
C VAL A 81 -15.57 37.60 28.82
N LEU A 82 -14.84 38.44 29.54
CA LEU A 82 -15.29 39.08 30.75
C LEU A 82 -16.50 40.03 30.51
N HIS A 83 -16.49 40.75 29.42
CA HIS A 83 -17.60 41.64 29.03
C HIS A 83 -18.85 40.80 28.63
N LYS A 84 -18.66 39.69 27.95
CA LYS A 84 -19.76 38.78 27.58
C LYS A 84 -20.35 38.09 28.82
N THR A 85 -19.54 37.78 29.84
CA THR A 85 -20.05 37.20 31.09
C THR A 85 -20.75 38.22 31.99
N SER A 86 -20.29 39.49 32.01
CA SER A 86 -20.95 40.54 32.81
C SER A 86 -22.30 40.96 32.21
N VAL A 87 -22.48 40.90 30.91
CA VAL A 87 -23.73 41.26 30.24
C VAL A 87 -24.78 40.14 30.35
N SER A 88 -24.34 38.87 30.58
CA SER A 88 -25.26 37.73 30.73
C SER A 88 -25.86 37.62 32.15
N GLU A 89 -25.34 38.34 33.14
CA GLU A 89 -25.84 38.31 34.53
C GLU A 89 -27.14 39.10 34.71
N GLU A 90 -27.52 39.97 33.82
CA GLU A 90 -28.69 40.85 33.99
C GLU A 90 -30.05 40.22 33.58
N HIS A 91 -30.07 39.02 32.96
CA HIS A 91 -31.32 38.51 32.38
C HIS A 91 -31.70 37.06 32.59
N SER A 92 -31.26 36.35 33.64
CA SER A 92 -31.81 35.03 33.94
C SER A 92 -31.92 34.67 35.42
N THR A 93 -33.14 34.67 35.88
CA THR A 93 -33.57 34.05 37.15
C THR A 93 -33.88 32.59 36.90
N GLY A 94 -33.06 31.69 37.38
CA GLY A 94 -33.41 30.25 37.41
C GLY A 94 -32.26 29.27 37.17
N SER A 95 -31.94 28.63 38.25
CA SER A 95 -31.22 27.34 38.40
C SER A 95 -30.66 26.68 37.12
N ASN A 96 -29.38 26.91 36.88
CA ASN A 96 -28.44 25.99 36.17
C ASN A 96 -27.12 26.69 35.77
N PHE A 97 -26.53 27.44 36.71
CA PHE A 97 -25.36 28.29 36.40
C PHE A 97 -24.02 27.74 36.89
N SER A 98 -23.93 26.47 37.33
CA SER A 98 -22.66 26.02 37.92
C SER A 98 -21.67 25.45 36.88
N LEU A 99 -22.14 24.90 35.76
CA LEU A 99 -21.25 24.23 34.83
C LEU A 99 -20.40 25.17 33.93
N PRO A 100 -20.95 26.19 33.26
CA PRO A 100 -20.14 27.06 32.42
C PRO A 100 -19.11 27.89 33.18
N PHE A 101 -19.43 28.28 34.42
CA PHE A 101 -18.56 29.11 35.26
C PHE A 101 -17.35 28.31 35.76
N ASN A 102 -17.54 27.07 36.19
CA ASN A 102 -16.44 26.18 36.59
C ASN A 102 -15.49 25.85 35.43
N LEU A 103 -16.00 25.68 34.22
CA LEU A 103 -15.19 25.43 33.03
C LEU A 103 -14.35 26.68 32.66
N ALA A 104 -14.93 27.86 32.77
CA ALA A 104 -14.24 29.12 32.53
C ALA A 104 -13.15 29.38 33.60
N VAL A 105 -13.45 29.14 34.86
CA VAL A 105 -12.49 29.30 35.97
C VAL A 105 -11.34 28.29 35.85
N THR A 106 -11.61 27.04 35.42
CA THR A 106 -10.58 26.03 35.25
C THR A 106 -9.68 26.36 34.01
N ARG A 107 -10.26 26.84 32.95
CA ARG A 107 -9.50 27.35 31.78
C ARG A 107 -8.62 28.54 32.16
N LEU A 108 -9.15 29.48 32.92
CA LEU A 108 -8.39 30.65 33.39
C LEU A 108 -7.22 30.22 34.30
N LYS A 109 -7.46 29.27 35.23
CA LYS A 109 -6.43 28.74 36.10
C LYS A 109 -5.29 28.05 35.33
N ASN A 110 -5.61 27.28 34.33
CA ASN A 110 -4.62 26.61 33.49
C ASN A 110 -3.83 27.61 32.61
N GLN A 111 -4.50 28.65 32.11
CA GLN A 111 -3.81 29.71 31.36
C GLN A 111 -2.90 30.56 32.25
N MET A 112 -3.32 30.82 33.48
CA MET A 112 -2.49 31.56 34.45
C MET A 112 -1.25 30.77 34.90
N THR A 113 -1.34 29.45 35.08
CA THR A 113 -0.16 28.61 35.40
C THR A 113 0.84 28.53 34.23
N LEU A 114 0.37 28.57 33.02
CA LEU A 114 1.23 28.63 31.83
C LEU A 114 1.99 29.96 31.78
N VAL A 115 1.30 31.11 31.97
CA VAL A 115 1.90 32.42 31.98
C VAL A 115 2.90 32.57 33.14
N GLU A 116 2.62 31.99 34.32
CA GLU A 116 3.55 31.98 35.44
C GLU A 116 4.82 31.14 35.17
N SER A 117 4.71 30.07 34.45
CA SER A 117 5.85 29.25 34.00
C SER A 117 6.74 30.01 33.01
N ASP A 118 6.11 30.67 32.05
CA ASP A 118 6.79 31.41 31.00
C ASP A 118 7.50 32.67 31.55
N THR A 119 6.88 33.38 32.50
CA THR A 119 7.52 34.53 33.17
C THR A 119 8.70 34.10 34.04
N LYS A 120 8.67 32.91 34.67
CA LYS A 120 9.81 32.37 35.41
C LYS A 120 10.97 32.00 34.49
N GLN A 121 10.67 31.46 33.33
CA GLN A 121 11.67 31.15 32.32
C GLN A 121 12.30 32.39 31.70
N LEU A 122 11.51 33.44 31.48
CA LEU A 122 12.00 34.73 30.99
C LEU A 122 12.91 35.39 32.02
N ALA A 123 12.54 35.32 33.29
CA ALA A 123 13.35 35.87 34.39
C ALA A 123 14.70 35.19 34.54
N SER A 124 14.76 33.88 34.31
CA SER A 124 16.03 33.13 34.37
C SER A 124 16.95 33.47 33.19
N LYS A 125 16.38 33.66 32.00
CA LYS A 125 17.12 34.09 30.79
C LYS A 125 17.63 35.53 30.92
N LEU A 126 16.83 36.43 31.50
CA LEU A 126 17.22 37.81 31.82
C LEU A 126 18.37 37.85 32.81
N LYS A 127 18.38 36.97 33.80
CA LYS A 127 19.47 36.90 34.81
C LYS A 127 20.78 36.41 34.20
N MET A 128 20.71 35.60 33.18
CA MET A 128 21.89 35.11 32.45
C MET A 128 22.46 36.22 31.53
N ILE A 129 21.60 37.03 30.95
CA ILE A 129 21.98 38.20 30.11
C ILE A 129 22.58 39.32 30.98
N SER A 130 22.08 39.53 32.19
CA SER A 130 22.65 40.48 33.17
C SER A 130 24.08 40.12 33.57
N GLY A 131 24.38 38.81 33.74
CA GLY A 131 25.73 38.35 34.03
C GLY A 131 26.73 38.58 32.90
N LEU A 132 26.25 38.65 31.66
CA LEU A 132 27.07 39.00 30.48
C LEU A 132 27.25 40.51 30.30
N ALA A 133 26.30 41.30 30.79
CA ALA A 133 26.35 42.76 30.69
C ALA A 133 27.33 43.44 31.65
N ASP A 134 27.62 42.81 32.81
CA ASP A 134 28.63 43.28 33.76
C ASP A 134 30.07 43.32 33.20
N SER A 135 30.26 42.61 32.07
CA SER A 135 31.55 42.64 31.34
C SER A 135 31.66 43.78 30.34
N ILE A 136 30.58 44.56 30.11
CA ILE A 136 30.57 45.65 29.15
C ILE A 136 30.11 46.94 29.85
N SER A 137 31.01 47.49 30.71
CA SER A 137 30.78 48.69 31.49
C SER A 137 30.96 49.93 30.61
N SER A 138 29.92 50.70 30.42
CA SER A 138 29.79 52.14 30.31
C SER A 138 28.59 52.70 29.47
N LYS A 139 27.78 51.84 28.85
CA LYS A 139 26.59 52.32 28.10
C LYS A 139 25.26 51.79 28.63
N VAL A 140 25.23 51.16 29.80
CA VAL A 140 24.09 50.37 30.32
C VAL A 140 23.22 51.11 31.37
N MET A 141 23.64 52.29 31.80
CA MET A 141 22.87 53.02 32.87
C MET A 141 21.46 53.47 32.42
N HIS A 142 21.21 53.60 31.13
CA HIS A 142 19.87 53.95 30.62
C HIS A 142 18.90 52.77 30.60
N ILE A 143 19.44 51.59 30.42
CA ILE A 143 18.62 50.36 30.38
C ILE A 143 18.24 49.91 31.80
N PHE A 144 19.07 50.18 32.77
CA PHE A 144 18.82 49.84 34.16
C PHE A 144 17.58 50.56 34.74
N TRP A 145 17.28 51.77 34.30
CA TRP A 145 16.11 52.56 34.76
C TRP A 145 14.78 51.96 34.26
N ILE A 146 14.79 51.52 33.09
CA ILE A 146 13.60 50.86 32.53
C ILE A 146 13.30 49.47 33.21
N UNK A 147 14.20 48.91 33.53
CA UNK A 147 14.11 47.79 34.09
C UNK A 147 13.68 47.80 35.40
N THR A 148 14.03 48.56 36.04
CA THR A 148 13.51 48.73 37.41
C THR A 148 12.00 49.12 37.45
N LEU A 149 11.58 49.85 36.47
CA LEU A 149 10.16 50.21 36.31
C LEU A 149 9.32 48.95 35.94
N VAL A 150 9.81 48.18 34.99
CA VAL A 150 9.16 46.91 34.54
C VAL A 150 9.14 45.87 35.70
N GLU A 151 10.18 45.80 36.51
CA GLU A 151 10.25 44.95 37.69
C GLU A 151 9.24 45.38 38.78
N SER A 152 8.99 46.66 38.92
CA SER A 152 7.97 47.17 39.86
C SER A 152 6.55 46.78 39.37
N ASP A 153 6.28 46.98 38.11
CA ASP A 153 4.96 46.67 37.52
C ASP A 153 4.66 45.19 37.50
N THR A 154 5.68 44.34 37.20
CA THR A 154 5.51 42.87 37.25
C THR A 154 5.30 42.37 38.66
N LYS A 155 5.93 42.97 39.66
CA LYS A 155 5.67 42.63 41.10
C LYS A 155 4.24 43.01 41.53
N GLN A 156 3.74 44.15 41.03
CA GLN A 156 2.37 44.58 41.28
C GLN A 156 1.36 43.67 40.59
N LEU A 157 1.62 43.28 39.34
CA LEU A 157 0.77 42.32 38.62
C LEU A 157 0.75 40.95 39.29
N ALA A 158 1.92 40.46 39.73
CA ALA A 158 2.04 39.19 40.42
C ALA A 158 1.26 39.17 41.74
N SER A 159 1.24 40.27 42.48
CA SER A 159 0.47 40.39 43.70
C SER A 159 -1.04 40.40 43.45
N LYS A 160 -1.50 41.07 42.39
CA LYS A 160 -2.91 41.08 42.00
C LYS A 160 -3.36 39.69 41.52
N LEU A 161 -2.51 39.02 40.73
CA LEU A 161 -2.76 37.64 40.30
C LEU A 161 -2.87 36.67 41.45
N LYS A 162 -2.00 36.77 42.46
CA LYS A 162 -2.05 35.95 43.66
C LYS A 162 -3.34 36.16 44.47
N MET A 163 -3.82 37.42 44.51
CA MET A 163 -5.09 37.72 45.20
C MET A 163 -6.29 37.16 44.44
N ILE A 164 -6.31 37.24 43.12
CA ILE A 164 -7.36 36.64 42.26
C ILE A 164 -7.36 35.12 42.38
N SER A 165 -6.18 34.48 42.36
CA SER A 165 -6.03 33.06 42.58
C SER A 165 -6.62 32.60 43.92
N GLY A 166 -6.30 33.30 44.98
CA GLY A 166 -6.86 33.03 46.33
C GLY A 166 -8.37 33.20 46.41
N LEU A 167 -8.95 34.18 45.73
CA LEU A 167 -10.40 34.32 45.59
C LEU A 167 -11.04 33.20 44.79
N ALA A 168 -10.41 32.78 43.70
CA ALA A 168 -10.87 31.66 42.87
C ALA A 168 -10.84 30.33 43.66
N ASP A 169 -9.77 30.07 44.39
CA ASP A 169 -9.66 28.88 45.27
C ASP A 169 -10.73 28.86 46.35
N SER A 170 -11.05 30.01 46.93
CA SER A 170 -12.12 30.12 47.97
C SER A 170 -13.51 29.89 47.37
N ILE A 171 -13.77 30.38 46.13
CA ILE A 171 -15.04 30.16 45.44
C ILE A 171 -15.14 28.67 45.04
N SER A 172 -14.08 28.11 44.47
CA SER A 172 -14.02 26.71 44.06
C SER A 172 -14.29 25.75 45.23
N SER A 173 -13.68 26.01 46.40
CA SER A 173 -13.90 25.20 47.60
C SER A 173 -15.33 25.27 48.13
N LYS A 174 -15.97 26.44 48.03
CA LYS A 174 -17.39 26.60 48.45
C LYS A 174 -18.35 25.91 47.46
N VAL A 175 -18.08 25.99 46.17
CA VAL A 175 -18.86 25.28 45.13
C VAL A 175 -18.73 23.76 45.34
N MET A 176 -17.52 23.29 45.59
CA MET A 176 -17.25 21.86 45.84
C MET A 176 -18.02 21.37 47.08
N ALA A 177 -18.04 22.14 48.18
CA ALA A 177 -18.81 21.80 49.38
C ALA A 177 -20.32 21.77 49.12
N LEU A 178 -20.84 22.68 48.29
CA LEU A 178 -22.24 22.71 47.87
C LEU A 178 -22.58 21.50 46.94
N ASP A 179 -21.70 21.13 46.01
CA ASP A 179 -21.91 19.98 45.15
C ASP A 179 -21.92 18.67 45.96
N VAL A 180 -21.04 18.55 46.96
CA VAL A 180 -21.06 17.40 47.89
C VAL A 180 -22.38 17.33 48.68
N ALA A 181 -22.85 18.46 49.19
CA ALA A 181 -24.12 18.52 49.90
C ALA A 181 -25.32 18.17 49.00
N LYS A 182 -25.34 18.72 47.76
CA LYS A 182 -26.32 18.41 46.75
C LYS A 182 -26.30 16.89 46.41
N GLY A 183 -25.11 16.33 46.20
CA GLY A 183 -24.93 14.90 45.96
C GLY A 183 -25.57 14.03 47.04
N ARG A 184 -25.33 14.34 48.30
CA ARG A 184 -25.91 13.61 49.44
C ARG A 184 -27.43 13.72 49.48
N VAL A 185 -28.02 14.88 49.19
CA VAL A 185 -29.48 15.06 49.15
C VAL A 185 -30.09 14.25 47.98
N VAL A 186 -29.47 14.28 46.82
CA VAL A 186 -29.92 13.48 45.66
C VAL A 186 -29.85 11.99 45.98
N GLU A 187 -28.78 11.57 46.63
CA GLU A 187 -28.59 10.17 47.05
C GLU A 187 -29.68 9.73 48.08
N CYS A 188 -30.03 10.58 49.06
CA CYS A 188 -31.11 10.29 49.99
C CYS A 188 -32.48 10.22 49.28
N LEU A 189 -32.76 11.12 48.36
CA LEU A 189 -34.01 11.09 47.58
C LEU A 189 -34.09 9.82 46.72
N GLN A 190 -32.98 9.40 46.10
CA GLN A 190 -32.93 8.15 45.35
C GLN A 190 -33.24 6.95 46.27
N ARG A 191 -32.62 6.87 47.46
CA ARG A 191 -32.84 5.77 48.41
C ARG A 191 -34.32 5.68 48.83
N VAL A 192 -34.97 6.81 49.07
CA VAL A 192 -36.42 6.82 49.38
C VAL A 192 -37.27 6.34 48.23
N SER A 193 -36.92 6.74 47.01
CA SER A 193 -37.58 6.26 45.79
C SER A 193 -37.42 4.75 45.62
N ASP A 194 -36.17 4.23 45.78
CA ASP A 194 -35.85 2.81 45.66
C ASP A 194 -36.67 1.96 46.67
N LEU A 195 -36.82 2.43 47.88
CA LEU A 195 -37.62 1.74 48.92
C LEU A 195 -39.12 1.72 48.58
N MET A 196 -39.67 2.77 48.01
CA MET A 196 -41.06 2.82 47.52
C MET A 196 -41.23 1.87 46.33
N ASP A 197 -40.25 1.84 45.42
CA ASP A 197 -40.24 0.98 44.24
C ASP A 197 -40.16 -0.50 44.63
N LEU A 198 -39.37 -0.87 45.66
CA LEU A 198 -39.28 -2.23 46.16
C LEU A 198 -40.64 -2.77 46.58
N ARG A 199 -41.41 -1.98 47.34
CA ARG A 199 -42.74 -2.37 47.81
C ARG A 199 -43.74 -2.51 46.65
N THR A 200 -43.71 -1.54 45.76
CA THR A 200 -44.59 -1.55 44.57
C THR A 200 -44.29 -2.74 43.65
N CYS A 201 -43.01 -3.09 43.51
CA CYS A 201 -42.57 -4.25 42.72
C CYS A 201 -43.01 -5.56 43.34
N ALA A 202 -42.94 -5.73 44.67
CA ALA A 202 -43.34 -6.95 45.37
C ALA A 202 -44.86 -7.24 45.19
N ASP A 203 -45.67 -6.22 45.33
CA ASP A 203 -47.13 -6.36 45.14
C ASP A 203 -47.47 -6.58 43.63
N GLY A 204 -46.77 -5.88 42.74
CA GLY A 204 -46.94 -5.99 41.27
C GLY A 204 -46.55 -7.34 40.68
N VAL A 205 -45.41 -7.91 41.14
CA VAL A 205 -44.95 -9.23 40.67
C VAL A 205 -45.97 -10.33 41.03
N ARG A 206 -46.43 -10.33 42.27
CA ARG A 206 -47.40 -11.33 42.71
C ARG A 206 -48.71 -11.29 41.89
N CYS A 207 -49.25 -10.10 41.68
CA CYS A 207 -50.41 -9.90 40.87
C CYS A 207 -50.24 -10.29 39.42
N ALA A 208 -49.09 -9.93 38.82
CA ALA A 208 -48.78 -10.26 37.41
C ALA A 208 -48.58 -11.77 37.18
N ILE A 209 -47.96 -12.48 38.11
CA ILE A 209 -47.75 -13.94 38.02
C ILE A 209 -49.14 -14.64 38.12
N GLU A 210 -50.02 -14.19 39.04
CA GLU A 210 -51.39 -14.74 39.17
C GLU A 210 -52.25 -14.53 37.90
N GLN A 211 -51.98 -13.49 37.12
CA GLN A 211 -52.62 -13.17 35.84
C GLN A 211 -51.93 -13.76 34.59
N GLU A 212 -50.83 -14.50 34.74
CA GLU A 212 -49.96 -15.03 33.67
C GLU A 212 -49.41 -13.91 32.75
N ASP A 213 -49.30 -12.66 33.23
CA ASP A 213 -48.68 -11.56 32.51
C ASP A 213 -47.16 -11.55 32.80
N TYR A 214 -46.44 -12.39 32.08
CA TYR A 214 -44.98 -12.57 32.25
C TYR A 214 -44.17 -11.31 31.91
N GLU A 215 -44.71 -10.46 31.01
CA GLU A 215 -44.05 -9.22 30.60
C GLU A 215 -44.10 -8.17 31.74
N LEU A 216 -45.25 -8.07 32.38
CA LEU A 216 -45.41 -7.16 33.52
C LEU A 216 -44.61 -7.63 34.73
N ALA A 217 -44.63 -8.93 35.02
CA ALA A 217 -43.84 -9.53 36.09
C ALA A 217 -42.32 -9.32 35.85
N ALA A 218 -41.83 -9.57 34.67
CA ALA A 218 -40.43 -9.37 34.30
C ALA A 218 -40.03 -7.89 34.42
N ARG A 219 -40.90 -6.94 34.05
CA ARG A 219 -40.58 -5.50 34.21
C ARG A 219 -40.48 -5.08 35.69
N HIS A 220 -41.35 -5.59 36.56
CA HIS A 220 -41.25 -5.36 38.01
C HIS A 220 -39.95 -5.99 38.58
N ILE A 221 -39.59 -7.19 38.16
CA ILE A 221 -38.35 -7.87 38.57
C ILE A 221 -37.13 -7.10 38.02
N HIS A 222 -37.19 -6.61 36.80
CA HIS A 222 -36.10 -5.79 36.22
C HIS A 222 -35.87 -4.53 37.06
N LYS A 223 -36.95 -3.82 37.43
CA LYS A 223 -36.87 -2.65 38.30
C LYS A 223 -36.24 -2.99 39.63
N PHE A 224 -36.60 -4.13 40.22
CA PHE A 224 -36.00 -4.65 41.44
C PHE A 224 -34.49 -4.95 41.27
N LEU A 225 -34.10 -5.61 40.17
CA LEU A 225 -32.70 -6.00 39.89
C LEU A 225 -31.80 -4.79 39.61
N THR A 226 -32.39 -3.65 39.20
CA THR A 226 -31.64 -2.39 38.97
C THR A 226 -31.46 -1.55 40.22
N LEU A 227 -32.16 -1.89 41.32
CA LEU A 227 -31.99 -1.19 42.60
C LEU A 227 -30.64 -1.52 43.25
N ASP A 228 -30.01 -0.54 43.86
CA ASP A 228 -28.68 -0.71 44.45
C ASP A 228 -28.77 -1.62 45.70
N THR A 229 -28.21 -2.80 45.62
CA THR A 229 -28.17 -3.79 46.71
C THR A 229 -27.39 -3.32 47.94
N ALA A 230 -26.47 -2.36 47.77
CA ALA A 230 -25.74 -1.76 48.89
C ALA A 230 -26.65 -1.01 49.87
N VAL A 231 -27.75 -0.46 49.38
CA VAL A 231 -28.75 0.26 50.17
C VAL A 231 -29.43 -0.67 51.20
N PHE A 232 -29.61 -1.93 50.83
CA PHE A 232 -30.31 -2.93 51.70
C PHE A 232 -29.38 -3.63 52.67
N GLN A 233 -28.10 -3.67 52.45
CA GLN A 233 -27.11 -4.29 53.35
C GLN A 233 -26.73 -3.41 54.56
N MET A 234 -26.90 -2.08 54.43
CA MET A 234 -26.57 -1.14 55.50
C MET A 234 -27.70 -0.97 56.55
N GLY A 235 -28.93 -1.46 56.23
CA GLY A 235 -30.08 -1.38 57.13
C GLY A 235 -29.99 -2.29 58.37
N ASP A 236 -29.08 -3.27 58.36
CA ASP A 236 -28.98 -4.27 59.43
C ASP A 236 -28.22 -3.79 60.69
N GLN A 237 -27.74 -2.54 60.74
CA GLN A 237 -26.96 -1.96 61.81
C GLN A 237 -27.68 -0.82 62.60
N GLY A 238 -28.95 -0.55 62.29
CA GLY A 238 -29.73 0.53 62.98
C GLY A 238 -30.88 0.04 63.82
N GLU A 239 -31.07 0.66 65.03
CA GLU A 239 -31.99 0.23 66.07
C GLU A 239 -33.48 0.48 65.76
N THR A 240 -34.02 0.33 64.58
CA THR A 240 -35.46 0.45 64.28
C THR A 240 -36.06 -0.90 63.80
N LYS A 241 -36.58 -1.63 64.85
CA LYS A 241 -36.90 -3.09 64.69
C LYS A 241 -38.17 -3.46 63.89
N ASP A 242 -39.09 -2.53 63.58
CA ASP A 242 -40.39 -2.93 63.03
C ASP A 242 -40.60 -2.69 61.56
N THR A 243 -39.88 -1.72 60.96
CA THR A 243 -39.95 -1.40 59.53
C THR A 243 -38.96 -2.26 58.71
N ASP A 244 -37.83 -2.63 59.31
CA ASP A 244 -36.78 -3.38 58.63
C ASP A 244 -37.14 -4.84 58.40
N GLN A 245 -37.89 -5.47 59.26
CA GLN A 245 -38.37 -6.87 59.07
C GLN A 245 -39.35 -7.02 57.91
N SER A 246 -40.15 -6.00 57.62
CA SER A 246 -41.09 -6.01 56.51
C SER A 246 -40.36 -5.86 55.19
N MET A 247 -39.28 -5.06 55.15
CA MET A 247 -38.51 -4.81 53.94
C MET A 247 -37.60 -5.98 53.59
N GLY A 248 -36.94 -6.59 54.57
CA GLY A 248 -36.17 -7.81 54.35
C GLY A 248 -37.02 -8.94 53.75
N LYS A 249 -38.25 -9.11 54.26
CA LYS A 249 -39.21 -10.07 53.71
C LYS A 249 -39.61 -9.76 52.26
N SER A 250 -39.87 -8.48 51.94
CA SER A 250 -40.19 -8.07 50.55
C SER A 250 -39.03 -8.34 49.58
N TYR A 251 -37.81 -8.10 50.04
CA TYR A 251 -36.61 -8.41 49.23
C TYR A 251 -36.45 -9.93 49.00
N GLU A 252 -36.62 -10.77 50.04
CA GLU A 252 -36.58 -12.23 49.90
C GLU A 252 -37.66 -12.75 48.99
N VAL A 253 -38.90 -12.28 49.11
CA VAL A 253 -40.03 -12.66 48.25
C VAL A 253 -39.74 -12.29 46.79
N LEU A 254 -39.20 -11.09 46.55
CA LEU A 254 -38.85 -10.67 45.18
C LEU A 254 -37.72 -11.50 44.62
N ARG A 255 -36.73 -11.87 45.43
CA ARG A 255 -35.62 -12.72 44.99
C ARG A 255 -36.10 -14.13 44.63
N GLU A 256 -36.91 -14.74 45.46
CA GLU A 256 -37.57 -16.04 45.22
C GLU A 256 -38.42 -15.96 43.94
N ALA A 257 -39.26 -14.92 43.81
CA ALA A 257 -40.11 -14.72 42.63
C ALA A 257 -39.25 -14.51 41.34
N ALA A 258 -38.09 -13.81 41.45
CA ALA A 258 -37.17 -13.66 40.31
C ALA A 258 -36.59 -14.99 39.87
N ASP A 259 -36.18 -15.86 40.80
CA ASP A 259 -35.64 -17.18 40.52
C ASP A 259 -36.71 -18.15 39.96
N GLU A 260 -37.91 -18.11 40.49
CA GLU A 260 -39.06 -18.84 39.93
C GLU A 260 -39.38 -18.39 38.52
N MET A 261 -39.41 -17.06 38.29
CA MET A 261 -39.68 -16.47 36.99
C MET A 261 -38.62 -16.86 35.95
N LYS A 262 -37.32 -16.86 36.32
CA LYS A 262 -36.23 -17.35 35.44
C LYS A 262 -36.51 -18.79 35.01
N SER A 263 -36.80 -19.68 35.95
CA SER A 263 -37.12 -21.09 35.70
C SER A 263 -38.36 -21.26 34.81
N LEU A 264 -39.40 -20.46 35.04
CA LEU A 264 -40.66 -20.49 34.30
C LEU A 264 -40.42 -20.03 32.84
N ILE A 265 -39.72 -18.94 32.62
CA ILE A 265 -39.40 -18.43 31.27
C ILE A 265 -38.57 -19.44 30.49
N GLU A 266 -37.59 -20.09 31.13
CA GLU A 266 -36.81 -21.16 30.50
C GLU A 266 -37.70 -22.31 30.01
N LYS A 267 -38.59 -22.82 30.89
CA LYS A 267 -39.51 -23.89 30.53
C LYS A 267 -40.46 -23.49 29.41
N ARG A 268 -41.01 -22.27 29.42
CA ARG A 268 -41.88 -21.78 28.39
C ARG A 268 -41.16 -21.53 27.06
N PHE A 269 -39.91 -21.06 27.12
CA PHE A 269 -39.06 -20.93 25.93
C PHE A 269 -38.78 -22.30 25.31
N ASP A 270 -38.37 -23.30 26.14
CA ASP A 270 -38.11 -24.66 25.65
C ASP A 270 -39.38 -25.30 25.03
N GLN A 271 -40.55 -25.11 25.68
CA GLN A 271 -41.84 -25.55 25.12
C GLN A 271 -42.12 -24.88 23.76
N ALA A 272 -41.91 -23.58 23.63
CA ALA A 272 -42.11 -22.86 22.37
C ALA A 272 -41.17 -23.36 21.28
N VAL A 273 -39.94 -23.74 21.63
CA VAL A 273 -38.97 -24.34 20.72
C VAL A 273 -39.45 -25.73 20.26
N GLU A 274 -39.98 -26.59 21.15
CA GLU A 274 -40.53 -27.90 20.82
C GLU A 274 -41.75 -27.79 19.89
N GLU A 275 -42.61 -26.80 20.14
CA GLU A 275 -43.80 -26.51 19.34
C GLU A 275 -43.47 -25.76 18.03
N SER A 276 -42.23 -25.31 17.86
CA SER A 276 -41.78 -24.48 16.74
C SER A 276 -42.60 -23.16 16.58
N ASP A 277 -43.06 -22.59 17.69
CA ASP A 277 -43.79 -21.33 17.69
C ASP A 277 -42.83 -20.15 17.74
N VAL A 278 -42.47 -19.62 16.59
CA VAL A 278 -41.53 -18.48 16.42
C VAL A 278 -42.01 -17.23 17.19
N ALA A 279 -43.32 -16.97 17.27
CA ALA A 279 -43.86 -15.81 17.97
C ALA A 279 -43.63 -15.89 19.46
N SER A 280 -43.87 -17.05 20.06
CA SER A 280 -43.61 -17.31 21.49
C SER A 280 -42.10 -17.32 21.79
N ILE A 281 -41.28 -17.89 20.93
CA ILE A 281 -39.82 -17.88 21.05
C ILE A 281 -39.30 -16.42 21.12
N GLN A 282 -39.70 -15.55 20.20
CA GLN A 282 -39.31 -14.13 20.18
C GLN A 282 -39.87 -13.36 21.39
N ARG A 283 -41.10 -13.71 21.84
CA ARG A 283 -41.71 -13.14 23.05
C ARG A 283 -40.87 -13.43 24.31
N PHE A 284 -40.62 -14.72 24.57
CA PHE A 284 -39.88 -15.12 25.77
C PHE A 284 -38.39 -14.70 25.69
N PHE A 285 -37.80 -14.67 24.49
CA PHE A 285 -36.43 -14.18 24.27
C PHE A 285 -36.25 -12.74 24.80
N LYS A 286 -37.21 -11.86 24.59
CA LYS A 286 -37.18 -10.47 25.09
C LYS A 286 -37.25 -10.37 26.63
N LEU A 287 -37.67 -11.41 27.35
CA LEU A 287 -37.80 -11.38 28.80
C LEU A 287 -36.50 -11.70 29.56
N PHE A 288 -35.55 -12.44 28.93
CA PHE A 288 -34.27 -12.78 29.56
C PHE A 288 -33.47 -11.55 30.03
N PRO A 289 -33.32 -10.46 29.19
CA PRO A 289 -32.60 -9.27 29.63
C PRO A 289 -33.25 -8.59 30.83
N LEU A 290 -34.56 -8.60 30.91
CA LEU A 290 -35.29 -8.02 32.05
C LEU A 290 -35.00 -8.75 33.38
N LEU A 291 -34.56 -10.03 33.25
CA LEU A 291 -34.16 -10.83 34.42
C LEU A 291 -32.64 -10.84 34.65
N ASN A 292 -31.91 -9.98 33.94
CA ASN A 292 -30.45 -9.91 33.97
C ASN A 292 -29.73 -11.20 33.47
N GLU A 293 -30.45 -12.02 32.69
CA GLU A 293 -29.94 -13.31 32.14
C GLU A 293 -29.57 -13.17 30.63
N HIS A 294 -28.84 -12.09 30.28
CA HIS A 294 -28.48 -11.76 28.92
C HIS A 294 -27.71 -12.91 28.22
N ALA A 295 -26.68 -13.45 28.87
CA ALA A 295 -25.85 -14.51 28.31
C ALA A 295 -26.65 -15.79 28.07
N LYS A 296 -27.56 -16.13 28.98
CA LYS A 296 -28.40 -17.34 28.90
C LYS A 296 -29.46 -17.22 27.79
N GLY A 297 -30.06 -16.01 27.63
CA GLY A 297 -30.98 -15.73 26.54
C GLY A 297 -30.31 -15.87 25.19
N ILE A 298 -29.12 -15.29 25.01
CA ILE A 298 -28.33 -15.41 23.77
C ILE A 298 -27.94 -16.86 23.50
N GLN A 299 -27.52 -17.61 24.52
CA GLN A 299 -27.20 -19.02 24.35
C GLN A 299 -28.41 -19.84 23.89
N ARG A 300 -29.57 -19.68 24.54
CA ARG A 300 -30.83 -20.39 24.23
C ARG A 300 -31.31 -20.12 22.80
N ILE A 301 -31.34 -18.85 22.37
CA ILE A 301 -31.73 -18.50 21.00
C ILE A 301 -30.68 -19.01 19.99
N GLY A 302 -29.39 -18.94 20.33
CA GLY A 302 -28.30 -19.47 19.51
C GLY A 302 -28.46 -20.98 19.28
N ASP A 303 -28.75 -21.76 20.31
CA ASP A 303 -28.96 -23.21 20.23
C ASP A 303 -30.17 -23.56 19.35
N TYR A 304 -31.29 -22.82 19.48
CA TYR A 304 -32.45 -22.95 18.60
C TYR A 304 -32.08 -22.68 17.15
N LEU A 305 -31.42 -21.55 16.86
CA LEU A 305 -31.02 -21.15 15.51
C LEU A 305 -30.03 -22.14 14.90
N CYS A 306 -29.08 -22.66 15.67
CA CYS A 306 -28.16 -23.73 15.22
C CYS A 306 -28.91 -24.95 14.75
N THR A 307 -29.99 -25.33 15.48
CA THR A 307 -30.81 -26.49 15.10
C THR A 307 -31.55 -26.22 13.78
N GLU A 308 -32.11 -25.03 13.60
CA GLU A 308 -32.82 -24.64 12.36
C GLU A 308 -31.84 -24.54 11.17
N ILE A 309 -30.66 -23.96 11.36
CA ILE A 309 -29.59 -23.88 10.33
C ILE A 309 -29.17 -25.30 9.90
N ARG A 310 -28.99 -26.20 10.87
CA ARG A 310 -28.62 -27.61 10.58
C ARG A 310 -29.69 -28.30 9.77
N LYS A 311 -30.99 -28.18 10.14
CA LYS A 311 -32.13 -28.73 9.38
C LYS A 311 -32.14 -28.20 7.94
N PHE A 312 -31.96 -26.89 7.80
CA PHE A 312 -31.94 -26.19 6.49
C PHE A 312 -30.75 -26.67 5.64
N ALA A 313 -29.57 -26.75 6.21
CA ALA A 313 -28.36 -27.22 5.52
C ALA A 313 -28.50 -28.66 5.07
N GLU A 314 -29.02 -29.53 5.93
CA GLU A 314 -29.24 -30.97 5.61
C GLU A 314 -30.27 -31.13 4.50
N GLN A 315 -31.36 -30.38 4.55
CA GLN A 315 -32.43 -30.43 3.52
C GLN A 315 -31.86 -29.96 2.16
N ASN A 316 -31.14 -28.87 2.12
CA ASN A 316 -30.51 -28.34 0.89
C ASN A 316 -29.50 -29.36 0.33
N TYR A 317 -28.68 -29.94 1.18
CA TYR A 317 -27.68 -30.93 0.77
C TYR A 317 -28.35 -32.16 0.14
N LYS A 318 -29.46 -32.65 0.71
CA LYS A 318 -30.25 -33.74 0.14
C LYS A 318 -30.83 -33.40 -1.24
N VAL A 319 -31.38 -32.19 -1.39
CA VAL A 319 -31.92 -31.70 -2.67
C VAL A 319 -30.83 -31.61 -3.74
N MET A 320 -29.67 -31.15 -3.37
CA MET A 320 -28.53 -31.02 -4.28
C MET A 320 -28.00 -32.36 -4.74
N LEU A 321 -27.92 -33.36 -3.85
CA LEU A 321 -27.51 -34.74 -4.19
C LEU A 321 -28.53 -35.46 -5.08
N ALA A 322 -29.80 -35.10 -5.02
CA ALA A 322 -30.86 -35.67 -5.83
C ALA A 322 -30.84 -35.17 -7.30
N GLY A 323 -30.12 -34.06 -7.59
CA GLY A 323 -29.85 -33.60 -8.96
C GLY A 323 -29.00 -34.61 -9.72
N GLY A 324 -29.44 -35.00 -10.93
CA GLY A 324 -28.79 -36.01 -11.75
C GLY A 324 -27.39 -35.59 -12.27
N THR A 325 -26.65 -36.59 -12.76
CA THR A 325 -25.26 -36.42 -13.26
C THR A 325 -25.12 -35.51 -14.51
N ASP A 326 -26.24 -35.20 -15.17
CA ASP A 326 -26.28 -34.37 -16.40
C ASP A 326 -26.50 -32.88 -16.11
N ASP A 327 -26.54 -32.48 -14.84
CA ASP A 327 -26.77 -31.07 -14.48
C ASP A 327 -25.48 -30.25 -14.73
N LYS A 328 -25.63 -29.19 -15.48
CA LYS A 328 -24.56 -28.19 -15.74
C LYS A 328 -24.04 -27.53 -14.46
N ARG A 329 -24.76 -27.65 -13.36
CA ARG A 329 -24.39 -27.12 -12.03
C ARG A 329 -23.40 -28.00 -11.27
N ILE A 330 -23.04 -29.20 -11.78
CA ILE A 330 -22.09 -30.08 -11.10
C ILE A 330 -20.79 -29.38 -10.72
N SER A 331 -20.28 -28.53 -11.61
CA SER A 331 -19.00 -27.79 -11.39
C SER A 331 -19.07 -26.67 -10.35
N VAL A 332 -20.26 -26.32 -9.84
CA VAL A 332 -20.45 -25.27 -8.83
C VAL A 332 -21.24 -25.75 -7.60
N LEU A 333 -21.50 -27.05 -7.54
CA LEU A 333 -22.38 -27.68 -6.56
C LEU A 333 -22.02 -27.34 -5.11
N TYR A 334 -20.73 -27.47 -4.75
CA TYR A 334 -20.25 -27.24 -3.38
C TYR A 334 -20.16 -25.75 -3.04
N ALA A 335 -19.86 -24.89 -4.02
CA ALA A 335 -19.93 -23.45 -3.85
C ALA A 335 -21.35 -22.98 -3.60
N ASP A 336 -22.34 -23.53 -4.30
CA ASP A 336 -23.75 -23.25 -4.08
C ASP A 336 -24.23 -23.76 -2.71
N ALA A 337 -23.79 -24.95 -2.29
CA ALA A 337 -24.08 -25.47 -0.95
C ALA A 337 -23.57 -24.52 0.17
N LEU A 338 -22.36 -24.04 0.05
CA LEU A 338 -21.79 -23.06 0.98
C LEU A 338 -22.58 -21.75 0.92
N THR A 339 -22.99 -21.30 -0.27
CA THR A 339 -23.77 -20.07 -0.43
C THR A 339 -25.09 -20.18 0.33
N MET A 340 -25.80 -21.29 0.17
CA MET A 340 -27.09 -21.51 0.85
C MET A 340 -26.94 -21.55 2.36
N LEU A 341 -25.87 -22.19 2.87
CA LEU A 341 -25.53 -22.20 4.30
C LEU A 341 -25.32 -20.78 4.81
N PHE A 342 -24.47 -19.99 4.14
CA PHE A 342 -24.15 -18.62 4.52
C PHE A 342 -25.34 -17.68 4.43
N GLU A 343 -26.18 -17.82 3.41
CA GLU A 343 -27.43 -17.04 3.25
C GLU A 343 -28.45 -17.41 4.34
N GLY A 344 -28.51 -18.67 4.73
CA GLY A 344 -29.34 -19.12 5.85
C GLY A 344 -28.93 -18.42 7.14
N ILE A 345 -27.64 -18.47 7.48
CA ILE A 345 -27.08 -17.81 8.68
C ILE A 345 -27.30 -16.29 8.60
N ALA A 346 -27.01 -15.67 7.46
CA ALA A 346 -27.18 -14.23 7.26
C ALA A 346 -28.64 -13.79 7.45
N ARG A 347 -29.59 -14.59 7.00
CA ARG A 347 -31.03 -14.37 7.18
C ARG A 347 -31.40 -14.37 8.66
N GLU A 348 -30.94 -15.36 9.41
CA GLU A 348 -31.21 -15.44 10.85
C GLU A 348 -30.61 -14.26 11.62
N ILE A 349 -29.36 -13.89 11.32
CA ILE A 349 -28.72 -12.70 11.90
C ILE A 349 -29.57 -11.45 11.60
N GLN A 350 -30.03 -11.28 10.34
CA GLN A 350 -30.81 -10.10 9.94
C GLN A 350 -32.17 -10.02 10.64
N VAL A 351 -32.78 -11.15 10.94
CA VAL A 351 -34.07 -11.22 11.68
C VAL A 351 -33.89 -10.87 13.14
N TYR A 352 -32.85 -11.41 13.78
CA TYR A 352 -32.65 -11.27 15.23
C TYR A 352 -31.79 -10.06 15.64
N GLU A 353 -31.00 -9.44 14.75
CA GLU A 353 -30.19 -8.24 15.05
C GLU A 353 -31.05 -7.10 15.62
N PRO A 354 -32.17 -6.65 15.02
CA PRO A 354 -32.98 -5.57 15.61
C PRO A 354 -33.57 -5.92 16.98
N LEU A 355 -33.85 -7.20 17.19
CA LEU A 355 -34.39 -7.70 18.45
C LEU A 355 -33.32 -7.63 19.57
N ILE A 356 -32.09 -8.02 19.23
CA ILE A 356 -30.93 -7.98 20.14
C ILE A 356 -30.58 -6.53 20.45
N ASP A 357 -30.46 -5.68 19.43
CA ASP A 357 -30.14 -4.25 19.59
C ASP A 357 -31.11 -3.56 20.55
N SER A 358 -32.44 -3.84 20.40
CA SER A 358 -33.48 -3.19 21.20
C SER A 358 -33.62 -3.72 22.62
N SER A 359 -33.28 -5.00 22.87
CA SER A 359 -33.57 -5.66 24.15
C SER A 359 -32.31 -6.02 24.96
N TYR A 360 -31.21 -6.33 24.28
CA TYR A 360 -29.96 -6.83 24.89
C TYR A 360 -28.80 -5.83 24.80
N GLY A 361 -28.86 -4.90 23.87
CA GLY A 361 -27.78 -4.00 23.51
C GLY A 361 -26.91 -4.53 22.36
N PRO A 362 -26.28 -3.63 21.59
CA PRO A 362 -25.56 -3.99 20.37
C PRO A 362 -24.31 -4.86 20.62
N ASP A 363 -23.71 -4.81 21.79
CA ASP A 363 -22.53 -5.62 22.16
C ASP A 363 -22.83 -7.13 22.23
N LYS A 364 -24.09 -7.53 22.38
CA LYS A 364 -24.49 -8.96 22.53
C LYS A 364 -24.65 -9.68 21.17
N LEU A 365 -24.68 -8.95 20.06
CA LEU A 365 -24.73 -9.53 18.72
C LEU A 365 -23.47 -10.38 18.43
N VAL A 366 -22.30 -9.96 18.92
CA VAL A 366 -21.04 -10.71 18.80
C VAL A 366 -21.18 -12.12 19.38
N ALA A 367 -21.76 -12.23 20.58
CA ALA A 367 -21.96 -13.53 21.26
C ALA A 367 -22.88 -14.47 20.48
N LEU A 368 -23.94 -13.94 19.87
CA LEU A 368 -24.79 -14.73 18.98
C LEU A 368 -24.02 -15.22 17.74
N ILE A 369 -23.28 -14.33 17.09
CA ILE A 369 -22.49 -14.68 15.89
C ILE A 369 -21.44 -15.75 16.24
N GLU A 370 -20.80 -15.69 17.42
CA GLU A 370 -19.86 -16.74 17.86
C GLU A 370 -20.51 -18.13 17.97
N ILE A 371 -21.75 -18.20 18.45
CA ILE A 371 -22.50 -19.44 18.56
C ILE A 371 -22.84 -19.96 17.13
N LEU A 372 -23.37 -19.10 16.29
CA LEU A 372 -23.74 -19.45 14.91
C LEU A 372 -22.52 -19.85 14.08
N GLN A 373 -21.37 -19.19 14.30
CA GLN A 373 -20.12 -19.53 13.59
C GLN A 373 -19.64 -20.93 13.91
N LYS A 374 -19.76 -21.38 15.15
CA LYS A 374 -19.42 -22.77 15.54
C LYS A 374 -20.25 -23.81 14.78
N GLU A 375 -21.52 -23.52 14.57
CA GLU A 375 -22.40 -24.41 13.78
C GLU A 375 -22.10 -24.29 12.28
N CYS A 376 -21.82 -23.06 11.80
CA CYS A 376 -21.34 -22.82 10.45
C CYS A 376 -20.08 -23.65 10.15
N ASP A 377 -19.12 -23.66 11.07
CA ASP A 377 -17.87 -24.41 10.94
C ASP A 377 -18.13 -25.91 10.74
N LYS A 378 -19.02 -26.50 11.52
CA LYS A 378 -19.38 -27.96 11.42
C LYS A 378 -20.04 -28.27 10.07
N GLU A 379 -21.03 -27.48 9.66
CA GLU A 379 -21.77 -27.71 8.42
C GLU A 379 -20.91 -27.44 7.19
N ALA A 380 -20.09 -26.39 7.23
CA ALA A 380 -19.13 -26.06 6.16
C ALA A 380 -18.06 -27.16 6.05
N GLU A 381 -17.54 -27.67 7.17
CA GLU A 381 -16.58 -28.77 7.17
C GLU A 381 -17.18 -30.01 6.48
N ARG A 382 -18.44 -30.35 6.77
CA ARG A 382 -19.16 -31.47 6.10
C ARG A 382 -19.23 -31.27 4.57
N ILE A 383 -19.53 -30.06 4.12
CA ILE A 383 -19.62 -29.73 2.69
C ILE A 383 -18.21 -29.82 2.04
N ILE A 384 -17.20 -29.26 2.68
CA ILE A 384 -15.81 -29.26 2.20
C ILE A 384 -15.25 -30.70 2.16
N ASP A 385 -15.50 -31.51 3.17
CA ASP A 385 -15.07 -32.93 3.20
C ASP A 385 -15.75 -33.74 2.08
N ALA A 386 -17.02 -33.47 1.83
CA ALA A 386 -17.75 -34.08 0.70
C ALA A 386 -17.14 -33.67 -0.64
N PHE A 387 -16.76 -32.40 -0.81
CA PHE A 387 -16.02 -31.89 -1.97
C PHE A 387 -14.70 -32.62 -2.15
N ILE A 388 -13.86 -32.65 -1.09
CA ILE A 388 -12.52 -33.27 -1.10
C ILE A 388 -12.66 -34.78 -1.50
N LYS A 389 -13.61 -35.46 -0.93
CA LYS A 389 -13.86 -36.90 -1.17
C LYS A 389 -14.38 -37.14 -2.59
N ASN A 390 -15.44 -36.44 -3.00
CA ASN A 390 -16.13 -36.73 -4.26
C ASN A 390 -15.31 -36.25 -5.48
N ARG A 391 -14.56 -35.15 -5.36
CA ARG A 391 -13.64 -34.63 -6.40
C ARG A 391 -12.25 -35.27 -6.33
N GLN A 392 -11.97 -36.11 -5.33
CA GLN A 392 -10.64 -36.66 -5.08
C GLN A 392 -9.54 -35.59 -4.99
N PHE A 393 -9.90 -34.43 -4.45
CA PHE A 393 -9.07 -33.20 -4.48
C PHE A 393 -7.70 -33.44 -3.87
N SER A 394 -7.63 -33.96 -2.65
CA SER A 394 -6.35 -34.19 -1.95
C SER A 394 -5.50 -35.28 -2.64
N SER A 395 -6.14 -36.25 -3.31
CA SER A 395 -5.42 -37.28 -4.09
C SER A 395 -4.73 -36.63 -5.30
N LYS A 396 -5.46 -35.77 -6.02
CA LYS A 396 -4.92 -35.04 -7.17
C LYS A 396 -3.80 -34.06 -6.74
N ALA A 397 -3.98 -33.34 -5.62
CA ALA A 397 -2.95 -32.47 -5.07
C ALA A 397 -1.65 -33.21 -4.74
N ARG A 398 -1.75 -34.39 -4.10
CA ARG A 398 -0.59 -35.25 -3.81
C ARG A 398 0.06 -35.78 -5.09
N MET A 399 -0.73 -36.08 -6.13
CA MET A 399 -0.21 -36.53 -7.42
C MET A 399 0.58 -35.40 -8.09
N VAL A 400 0.02 -34.17 -8.11
CA VAL A 400 0.69 -32.98 -8.61
C VAL A 400 2.00 -32.71 -7.85
N GLU A 401 1.97 -32.82 -6.53
CA GLU A 401 3.16 -32.64 -5.68
C GLU A 401 4.27 -33.66 -6.02
N LYS A 402 3.90 -34.92 -6.27
CA LYS A 402 4.83 -35.97 -6.71
C LYS A 402 5.44 -35.65 -8.07
N ILE A 403 4.60 -35.25 -9.05
CA ILE A 403 5.07 -34.87 -10.41
C ILE A 403 6.06 -33.73 -10.32
N THR A 404 5.72 -32.69 -9.55
CA THR A 404 6.57 -31.50 -9.39
C THR A 404 7.93 -31.83 -8.77
N ARG A 405 7.97 -32.77 -7.83
CA ARG A 405 9.22 -33.19 -7.15
C ARG A 405 10.07 -34.17 -7.97
N SER A 406 9.46 -35.07 -8.72
CA SER A 406 10.16 -36.17 -9.40
C SER A 406 10.38 -35.98 -10.89
N SER A 407 9.72 -35.03 -11.52
CA SER A 407 9.68 -34.81 -12.99
C SER A 407 9.34 -36.10 -13.77
N ASP A 408 8.53 -36.96 -13.19
CA ASP A 408 8.18 -38.24 -13.75
C ASP A 408 7.11 -38.09 -14.82
N LYS A 409 7.53 -38.15 -16.08
CA LYS A 409 6.66 -38.05 -17.27
C LYS A 409 5.51 -39.05 -17.29
N TYR A 410 5.67 -40.20 -16.65
CA TYR A 410 4.65 -41.25 -16.63
C TYR A 410 3.42 -40.87 -15.78
N LEU A 411 3.62 -40.02 -14.78
CA LEU A 411 2.53 -39.53 -13.94
C LEU A 411 1.82 -38.31 -14.61
N LEU A 412 2.50 -37.59 -15.47
CA LEU A 412 1.97 -36.40 -16.17
C LEU A 412 0.72 -36.76 -17.00
N ASP A 413 0.74 -37.90 -17.71
CA ASP A 413 -0.38 -38.37 -18.55
C ASP A 413 -1.64 -38.74 -17.74
N LYS A 414 -1.53 -38.86 -16.42
CA LYS A 414 -2.65 -39.21 -15.53
C LYS A 414 -3.42 -37.99 -14.99
N VAL A 415 -2.95 -36.77 -15.28
CA VAL A 415 -3.61 -35.53 -14.83
C VAL A 415 -4.21 -34.83 -16.03
N ASP A 416 -5.55 -34.82 -16.10
CA ASP A 416 -6.27 -34.11 -17.18
C ASP A 416 -6.31 -32.62 -16.85
N ALA A 417 -5.73 -31.80 -17.72
CA ALA A 417 -5.70 -30.36 -17.59
C ALA A 417 -7.11 -29.72 -17.60
N LEU A 418 -8.05 -30.30 -18.38
CA LEU A 418 -9.43 -29.80 -18.42
C LEU A 418 -10.16 -30.04 -17.10
N GLU A 419 -10.00 -31.24 -16.55
CA GLU A 419 -10.55 -31.60 -15.23
C GLU A 419 -9.95 -30.72 -14.13
N LEU A 420 -8.65 -30.46 -14.22
CA LEU A 420 -7.95 -29.61 -13.27
C LEU A 420 -8.43 -28.14 -13.35
N ASP A 421 -8.65 -27.62 -14.53
CA ASP A 421 -9.18 -26.26 -14.77
C ASP A 421 -10.55 -26.04 -14.12
N VAL A 422 -11.45 -27.00 -14.28
CA VAL A 422 -12.79 -26.98 -13.66
C VAL A 422 -12.67 -27.03 -12.13
N LEU A 423 -11.83 -27.92 -11.62
CA LEU A 423 -11.61 -28.13 -10.19
C LEU A 423 -11.04 -26.86 -9.52
N LEU A 424 -10.05 -26.24 -10.14
CA LEU A 424 -9.43 -25.00 -9.67
C LEU A 424 -10.47 -23.85 -9.64
N SER A 425 -11.33 -23.78 -10.64
CA SER A 425 -12.40 -22.78 -10.71
C SER A 425 -13.45 -23.01 -9.61
N GLU A 426 -13.81 -24.25 -9.30
CA GLU A 426 -14.72 -24.59 -8.20
C GLU A 426 -14.15 -24.16 -6.84
N VAL A 427 -12.87 -24.41 -6.58
CA VAL A 427 -12.18 -24.01 -5.33
C VAL A 427 -12.19 -22.50 -5.15
N THR A 428 -11.83 -21.75 -6.20
CA THR A 428 -11.84 -20.27 -6.10
C THR A 428 -13.25 -19.73 -5.87
N LEU A 429 -14.25 -20.36 -6.46
CA LEU A 429 -15.65 -19.96 -6.25
C LEU A 429 -16.09 -20.25 -4.79
N MET A 430 -15.74 -21.41 -4.23
CA MET A 430 -15.98 -21.73 -2.81
C MET A 430 -15.32 -20.69 -1.90
N HIS A 431 -14.09 -20.32 -2.18
CA HIS A 431 -13.36 -19.29 -1.42
C HIS A 431 -14.04 -17.93 -1.56
N THR A 432 -14.46 -17.54 -2.76
CA THR A 432 -15.19 -16.28 -3.03
C THR A 432 -16.46 -16.21 -2.17
N ARG A 433 -17.25 -17.31 -2.12
CA ARG A 433 -18.48 -17.36 -1.31
C ARG A 433 -18.19 -17.21 0.17
N THR A 434 -17.13 -17.88 0.66
CA THR A 434 -16.67 -17.76 2.05
C THR A 434 -16.22 -16.33 2.35
N HIS A 435 -15.46 -15.71 1.45
CA HIS A 435 -15.00 -14.34 1.61
C HIS A 435 -16.16 -13.34 1.67
N LEU A 436 -17.19 -13.52 0.85
CA LEU A 436 -18.41 -12.69 0.87
C LEU A 436 -19.14 -12.83 2.22
N TYR A 437 -19.22 -14.02 2.77
CA TYR A 437 -19.81 -14.28 4.08
C TYR A 437 -18.98 -13.60 5.18
N TRP A 438 -17.66 -13.72 5.17
CA TRP A 438 -16.77 -13.04 6.13
C TRP A 438 -16.89 -11.50 6.03
N ARG A 439 -17.01 -10.99 4.81
CA ARG A 439 -17.22 -9.54 4.58
C ARG A 439 -18.59 -9.08 5.14
N TYR A 440 -19.60 -9.91 5.01
CA TYR A 440 -20.93 -9.66 5.61
C TYR A 440 -20.80 -9.61 7.14
N LEU A 441 -20.16 -10.61 7.76
CA LEU A 441 -19.95 -10.65 9.22
C LEU A 441 -19.18 -9.42 9.73
N ARG A 442 -18.07 -9.07 9.06
CA ARG A 442 -17.28 -7.88 9.42
C ARG A 442 -18.13 -6.61 9.38
N ARG A 443 -18.92 -6.43 8.37
CA ARG A 443 -19.82 -5.26 8.25
C ARG A 443 -20.81 -5.20 9.40
N ARG A 444 -21.47 -6.33 9.72
CA ARG A 444 -22.45 -6.39 10.82
C ARG A 444 -21.81 -6.11 12.18
N LEU A 445 -20.68 -6.74 12.45
CA LEU A 445 -19.95 -6.56 13.71
C LEU A 445 -19.38 -5.13 13.86
N ASN A 446 -18.87 -4.55 12.77
CA ASN A 446 -18.40 -3.16 12.77
C ASN A 446 -19.57 -2.19 13.04
N THR A 447 -20.73 -2.42 12.45
CA THR A 447 -21.93 -1.60 12.71
C THR A 447 -22.37 -1.72 14.19
N ALA A 448 -22.36 -2.92 14.76
CA ALA A 448 -22.66 -3.15 16.17
C ALA A 448 -21.66 -2.44 17.08
N ASN A 449 -20.38 -2.52 16.76
CA ASN A 449 -19.30 -1.85 17.51
C ASN A 449 -19.45 -0.31 17.47
N MET A 450 -19.82 0.26 16.31
CA MET A 450 -20.07 1.71 16.18
C MET A 450 -21.24 2.15 17.05
N LYS A 451 -22.34 1.41 17.06
CA LYS A 451 -23.49 1.69 17.94
C LYS A 451 -23.11 1.65 19.42
N THR A 452 -22.28 0.69 19.81
CA THR A 452 -21.79 0.57 21.20
C THR A 452 -20.91 1.78 21.57
N ASP A 453 -20.00 2.19 20.68
CA ASP A 453 -19.12 3.35 20.88
C ASP A 453 -19.93 4.67 20.96
N GLU A 454 -20.99 4.82 20.16
CA GLU A 454 -21.91 5.96 20.19
C GLU A 454 -22.66 6.05 21.52
N GLN A 455 -23.20 4.93 22.02
CA GLN A 455 -23.90 4.86 23.31
C GLN A 455 -22.99 5.20 24.48
N GLN A 456 -21.73 4.73 24.47
CA GLN A 456 -20.73 5.06 25.50
C GLN A 456 -20.34 6.54 25.46
N ASN A 457 -20.23 7.14 24.27
CA ASN A 457 -19.92 8.56 24.13
C ASN A 457 -21.03 9.47 24.70
N GLU A 458 -22.28 9.10 24.54
CA GLU A 458 -23.41 9.88 25.10
C GLU A 458 -23.45 9.84 26.64
N SER A 459 -22.97 8.78 27.27
CA SER A 459 -22.95 8.62 28.73
C SER A 459 -21.80 9.36 29.42
N ASP A 460 -20.66 9.62 28.75
CA ASP A 460 -19.42 10.07 29.40
C ASP A 460 -19.11 11.57 29.24
N VAL A 461 -19.91 12.34 28.50
CA VAL A 461 -19.56 13.70 28.06
C VAL A 461 -19.58 14.76 29.18
N ASP A 462 -20.23 14.53 30.34
CA ASP A 462 -20.58 15.64 31.21
C ASP A 462 -19.63 15.95 32.38
N GLN A 463 -18.56 15.17 32.68
CA GLN A 463 -17.77 15.41 33.93
C GLN A 463 -16.27 15.05 33.90
N MET A 464 -15.61 14.89 32.74
CA MET A 464 -14.22 14.44 32.76
C MET A 464 -13.17 15.54 32.54
N THR A 465 -12.03 15.46 33.25
CA THR A 465 -10.85 16.30 33.04
C THR A 465 -10.08 15.89 31.75
N ASP A 466 -9.20 16.76 31.27
CA ASP A 466 -8.43 16.49 30.04
C ASP A 466 -7.47 15.30 30.20
N GLU A 467 -7.00 14.98 31.40
CA GLU A 467 -6.21 13.79 31.68
C GLU A 467 -7.09 12.52 31.68
N ASP A 468 -8.28 12.58 32.26
CA ASP A 468 -9.25 11.47 32.23
C ASP A 468 -9.70 11.17 30.79
N LYS A 469 -9.86 12.19 29.94
CA LYS A 469 -10.18 12.03 28.52
C LYS A 469 -9.09 11.29 27.76
N ARG A 470 -7.81 11.60 28.00
CA ARG A 470 -6.69 10.87 27.38
C ARG A 470 -6.64 9.42 27.83
N LEU A 471 -6.83 9.17 29.13
CA LEU A 471 -6.84 7.81 29.67
C LEU A 471 -8.01 7.00 29.11
N SER A 472 -9.19 7.60 29.00
CA SER A 472 -10.38 6.96 28.40
C SER A 472 -10.17 6.67 26.90
N GLU A 473 -9.51 7.57 26.17
CA GLU A 473 -9.20 7.39 24.76
C GLU A 473 -8.18 6.25 24.54
N GLU A 474 -7.19 6.11 25.43
CA GLU A 474 -6.25 4.97 25.40
C GLU A 474 -6.97 3.64 25.69
N VAL A 475 -7.87 3.63 26.69
CA VAL A 475 -8.67 2.45 27.02
C VAL A 475 -9.59 2.08 25.83
N ARG A 476 -10.23 3.05 25.19
CA ARG A 476 -11.07 2.86 24.01
C ARG A 476 -10.28 2.30 22.81
N THR A 477 -9.10 2.84 22.55
CA THR A 477 -8.25 2.34 21.47
C THR A 477 -7.79 0.90 21.74
N LYS A 478 -7.51 0.57 23.00
CA LYS A 478 -7.18 -0.80 23.42
C LYS A 478 -8.37 -1.74 23.23
N GLN A 479 -9.56 -1.35 23.69
CA GLN A 479 -10.80 -2.12 23.53
C GLN A 479 -11.14 -2.33 22.06
N LYS A 480 -10.98 -1.30 21.23
CA LYS A 480 -11.17 -1.40 19.77
C LYS A 480 -10.23 -2.44 19.16
N ARG A 481 -8.93 -2.38 19.50
CA ARG A 481 -7.95 -3.37 19.03
C ARG A 481 -8.28 -4.79 19.48
N GLU A 482 -8.76 -4.96 20.70
CA GLU A 482 -9.20 -6.26 21.23
C GLU A 482 -10.44 -6.78 20.48
N ARG A 483 -11.39 -5.89 20.17
CA ARG A 483 -12.58 -6.25 19.38
C ARG A 483 -12.19 -6.63 17.94
N ASP A 484 -11.32 -5.85 17.31
CA ASP A 484 -10.80 -6.14 15.96
C ASP A 484 -10.04 -7.48 15.94
N SER A 485 -9.22 -7.75 16.96
CA SER A 485 -8.51 -9.02 17.09
C SER A 485 -9.47 -10.22 17.25
N LYS A 486 -10.49 -10.09 18.10
CA LYS A 486 -11.53 -11.11 18.27
C LYS A 486 -12.29 -11.36 16.97
N LEU A 487 -12.58 -10.32 16.20
CA LEU A 487 -13.24 -10.41 14.90
C LEU A 487 -12.37 -11.18 13.90
N GLU A 488 -11.07 -10.88 13.84
CA GLU A 488 -10.12 -11.60 12.98
C GLU A 488 -9.99 -13.08 13.41
N ASP A 489 -9.93 -13.34 14.70
CA ASP A 489 -9.90 -14.72 15.23
C ASP A 489 -11.18 -15.49 14.86
N LEU A 490 -12.34 -14.86 15.01
CA LEU A 490 -13.64 -15.45 14.64
C LEU A 490 -13.73 -15.79 13.14
N VAL A 491 -13.13 -14.99 12.28
CA VAL A 491 -13.19 -15.14 10.82
C VAL A 491 -12.08 -16.09 10.32
N LEU A 492 -10.81 -15.80 10.63
CA LEU A 492 -9.65 -16.48 10.04
C LEU A 492 -9.24 -17.74 10.80
N ARG A 493 -9.42 -17.77 12.12
CA ARG A 493 -9.06 -18.93 12.97
C ARG A 493 -10.24 -19.85 13.27
N SER A 494 -11.40 -19.58 12.69
CA SER A 494 -12.55 -20.49 12.74
C SER A 494 -12.22 -21.84 12.07
N GLY A 495 -13.01 -22.84 12.34
CA GLY A 495 -12.94 -24.14 11.65
C GLY A 495 -13.04 -23.97 10.13
N LEU A 496 -14.01 -23.19 9.67
CA LEU A 496 -14.18 -22.82 8.27
C LEU A 496 -12.93 -22.12 7.71
N GLY A 497 -12.40 -21.14 8.44
CA GLY A 497 -11.19 -20.40 8.04
C GLY A 497 -10.00 -21.33 7.81
N THR A 498 -9.73 -22.22 8.75
CA THR A 498 -8.64 -23.19 8.68
C THR A 498 -8.80 -24.11 7.49
N ARG A 499 -9.99 -24.70 7.30
CA ARG A 499 -10.26 -25.63 6.18
C ARG A 499 -10.13 -24.94 4.80
N ILE A 500 -10.64 -23.73 4.69
CA ILE A 500 -10.54 -22.95 3.44
C ILE A 500 -9.08 -22.56 3.13
N GLN A 501 -8.28 -22.26 4.15
CA GLN A 501 -6.85 -21.96 3.97
C GLN A 501 -6.07 -23.22 3.54
N GLU A 502 -6.41 -24.38 4.09
CA GLU A 502 -5.84 -25.68 3.66
C GLU A 502 -6.14 -25.94 2.17
N LEU A 503 -7.39 -25.74 1.76
CA LEU A 503 -7.81 -25.85 0.35
C LEU A 503 -7.03 -24.90 -0.55
N LEU A 504 -6.89 -23.64 -0.10
CA LEU A 504 -6.18 -22.60 -0.86
C LEU A 504 -4.69 -22.92 -1.01
N GLY A 505 -4.07 -23.48 0.02
CA GLY A 505 -2.68 -23.96 -0.05
C GLY A 505 -2.49 -25.05 -1.11
N GLN A 506 -3.38 -26.03 -1.16
CA GLN A 506 -3.38 -27.07 -2.19
C GLN A 506 -3.73 -26.50 -3.58
N TYR A 507 -4.63 -25.52 -3.64
CA TYR A 507 -4.99 -24.82 -4.87
C TYR A 507 -3.78 -24.15 -5.49
N ILE A 508 -2.99 -23.39 -4.70
CA ILE A 508 -1.81 -22.66 -5.20
C ILE A 508 -0.83 -23.63 -5.87
N LEU A 509 -0.59 -24.78 -5.25
CA LEU A 509 0.28 -25.84 -5.80
C LEU A 509 -0.26 -26.38 -7.12
N MET A 510 -1.56 -26.67 -7.18
CA MET A 510 -2.20 -27.20 -8.40
C MET A 510 -2.32 -26.14 -9.50
N GLU A 511 -2.55 -24.88 -9.14
CA GLU A 511 -2.57 -23.75 -10.07
C GLU A 511 -1.19 -23.54 -10.71
N GLN A 512 -0.14 -23.60 -9.90
CA GLN A 512 1.26 -23.55 -10.39
C GLN A 512 1.50 -24.66 -11.42
N PHE A 513 1.15 -25.89 -11.10
CA PHE A 513 1.30 -27.03 -12.01
C PHE A 513 0.51 -26.83 -13.30
N TYR A 514 -0.78 -26.48 -13.19
CA TYR A 514 -1.65 -26.20 -14.34
C TYR A 514 -1.04 -25.12 -15.24
N MET A 515 -0.54 -24.04 -14.65
CA MET A 515 0.10 -22.92 -15.37
C MET A 515 1.34 -23.40 -16.12
N THR A 516 2.26 -24.07 -15.42
CA THR A 516 3.54 -24.54 -15.99
C THR A 516 3.30 -25.54 -17.14
N GLU A 517 2.40 -26.51 -16.96
CA GLU A 517 2.09 -27.51 -17.99
C GLU A 517 1.35 -26.87 -19.18
N SER A 518 0.45 -25.93 -18.93
CA SER A 518 -0.26 -25.21 -20.02
C SER A 518 0.71 -24.34 -20.84
N VAL A 519 1.65 -23.66 -20.17
CA VAL A 519 2.71 -22.86 -20.82
C VAL A 519 3.63 -23.79 -21.64
N ALA A 520 4.06 -24.91 -21.07
CA ALA A 520 4.90 -25.89 -21.78
C ALA A 520 4.18 -26.43 -23.02
N LYS A 521 2.88 -26.72 -22.91
CA LYS A 521 2.06 -27.18 -24.03
C LYS A 521 1.94 -26.09 -25.10
N ALA A 522 1.69 -24.84 -24.72
CA ALA A 522 1.63 -23.68 -25.65
C ALA A 522 2.95 -23.55 -26.42
N MET A 523 4.09 -23.67 -25.73
CA MET A 523 5.41 -23.63 -26.38
C MET A 523 5.64 -24.79 -27.36
N THR A 524 5.12 -25.98 -27.09
CA THR A 524 5.27 -27.14 -27.98
C THR A 524 4.32 -27.10 -29.19
N MET A 525 3.18 -26.42 -29.05
CA MET A 525 2.18 -26.26 -30.12
C MET A 525 2.38 -25.01 -30.94
N ASP A 526 3.50 -24.29 -30.73
CA ASP A 526 3.80 -23.03 -31.38
C ASP A 526 3.69 -23.08 -32.91
N LEU A 527 3.00 -22.10 -33.46
CA LEU A 527 2.81 -21.93 -34.88
C LEU A 527 3.14 -20.48 -35.27
N LYS A 528 3.89 -20.34 -36.36
CA LYS A 528 4.14 -19.04 -36.97
C LYS A 528 3.29 -18.92 -38.25
N GLU A 529 2.44 -17.90 -38.26
CA GLU A 529 1.68 -17.52 -39.47
C GLU A 529 2.62 -16.85 -40.45
N ALA A 530 2.35 -17.07 -41.75
CA ALA A 530 3.21 -16.60 -42.83
C ALA A 530 3.45 -15.08 -42.82
N ASP A 531 2.45 -14.30 -42.43
CA ASP A 531 2.48 -12.85 -42.40
C ASP A 531 2.82 -12.25 -41.02
N SER A 532 3.08 -13.09 -40.03
CA SER A 532 3.39 -12.61 -38.66
C SER A 532 4.90 -12.56 -38.40
N LEU A 533 5.34 -11.50 -37.75
CA LEU A 533 6.72 -11.35 -37.25
C LEU A 533 6.98 -12.14 -35.97
N THR A 534 5.92 -12.52 -35.27
CA THR A 534 5.94 -13.26 -34.01
C THR A 534 5.19 -14.58 -34.17
N SER A 535 5.32 -15.48 -33.21
CA SER A 535 4.61 -16.75 -33.21
C SER A 535 3.43 -16.75 -32.21
N SER A 536 2.48 -17.68 -32.41
CA SER A 536 1.23 -17.79 -31.65
C SER A 536 1.43 -18.03 -30.15
N MET A 537 2.53 -18.67 -29.78
CA MET A 537 2.80 -19.02 -28.36
C MET A 537 2.81 -17.78 -27.42
N LEU A 538 3.10 -16.57 -27.95
CA LEU A 538 3.07 -15.36 -27.13
C LEU A 538 1.68 -15.14 -26.56
N ASP A 539 0.68 -15.06 -27.44
CA ASP A 539 -0.69 -14.81 -27.04
C ASP A 539 -1.19 -15.91 -26.09
N ASP A 540 -0.89 -17.18 -26.41
CA ASP A 540 -1.30 -18.32 -25.58
C ASP A 540 -0.67 -18.27 -24.18
N VAL A 541 0.63 -18.05 -24.07
CA VAL A 541 1.36 -18.00 -22.80
C VAL A 541 0.84 -16.85 -21.93
N PHE A 542 0.75 -15.63 -22.47
CA PHE A 542 0.28 -14.48 -21.72
C PHE A 542 -1.22 -14.60 -21.36
N PHE A 543 -2.03 -15.21 -22.21
CA PHE A 543 -3.43 -15.56 -21.92
C PHE A 543 -3.52 -16.54 -20.74
N ILE A 544 -2.72 -17.61 -20.74
CA ILE A 544 -2.69 -18.61 -19.66
C ILE A 544 -2.33 -17.94 -18.32
N ILE A 545 -1.25 -17.17 -18.29
CA ILE A 545 -0.80 -16.46 -17.08
C ILE A 545 -1.91 -15.52 -16.57
N ARG A 546 -2.48 -14.71 -17.45
CA ARG A 546 -3.56 -13.78 -17.10
C ARG A 546 -4.80 -14.51 -16.58
N LYS A 547 -5.17 -15.63 -17.20
CA LYS A 547 -6.30 -16.49 -16.76
C LYS A 547 -6.07 -17.00 -15.35
N CYS A 548 -4.89 -17.55 -15.05
CA CYS A 548 -4.54 -18.09 -13.74
C CYS A 548 -4.54 -17.00 -12.66
N VAL A 549 -3.94 -15.84 -12.94
CA VAL A 549 -3.93 -14.71 -11.99
C VAL A 549 -5.35 -14.17 -11.75
N ARG A 550 -6.16 -14.02 -12.79
CA ARG A 550 -7.57 -13.59 -12.65
C ARG A 550 -8.41 -14.61 -11.86
N ARG A 551 -8.17 -15.91 -12.06
CA ARG A 551 -8.83 -16.94 -11.28
C ARG A 551 -8.44 -16.85 -9.80
N SER A 552 -7.15 -16.67 -9.49
CA SER A 552 -6.71 -16.47 -8.10
C SER A 552 -7.27 -15.18 -7.49
N LEU A 553 -7.37 -14.12 -8.28
CA LEU A 553 -7.98 -12.84 -7.86
C LEU A 553 -9.44 -13.01 -7.47
N SER A 554 -10.19 -13.87 -8.19
CA SER A 554 -11.59 -14.13 -7.84
C SER A 554 -11.75 -14.81 -6.47
N SER A 555 -10.68 -15.40 -5.90
CA SER A 555 -10.70 -15.91 -4.52
C SER A 555 -10.77 -14.77 -3.47
N SER A 556 -10.47 -13.53 -3.85
CA SER A 556 -10.36 -12.37 -2.95
C SER A 556 -9.27 -12.51 -1.87
N SER A 557 -8.34 -13.46 -2.03
CA SER A 557 -7.17 -13.64 -1.16
C SER A 557 -5.95 -12.96 -1.79
N VAL A 558 -5.43 -11.93 -1.13
CA VAL A 558 -4.24 -11.21 -1.59
C VAL A 558 -3.00 -12.12 -1.61
N ASP A 559 -2.79 -12.89 -0.56
CA ASP A 559 -1.63 -13.80 -0.47
C ASP A 559 -1.67 -14.89 -1.56
N CYS A 560 -2.87 -15.41 -1.85
CA CYS A 560 -3.08 -16.36 -2.95
C CYS A 560 -2.75 -15.70 -4.30
N THR A 561 -3.25 -14.50 -4.55
CA THR A 561 -3.04 -13.77 -5.80
C THR A 561 -1.55 -13.46 -6.00
N CYS A 562 -0.86 -13.01 -4.95
CA CYS A 562 0.58 -12.76 -4.99
C CYS A 562 1.37 -14.05 -5.27
N ALA A 563 1.00 -15.16 -4.65
CA ALA A 563 1.64 -16.46 -4.86
C ALA A 563 1.49 -16.91 -6.32
N VAL A 564 0.29 -16.84 -6.89
CA VAL A 564 0.01 -17.23 -8.27
C VAL A 564 0.71 -16.27 -9.26
N LEU A 565 0.74 -14.97 -8.99
CA LEU A 565 1.48 -14.00 -9.81
C LEU A 565 2.98 -14.28 -9.79
N ASN A 566 3.57 -14.56 -8.62
CA ASN A 566 4.98 -14.92 -8.49
C ASN A 566 5.30 -16.21 -9.26
N ASN A 567 4.40 -17.20 -9.23
CA ASN A 567 4.51 -18.43 -10.04
C ASN A 567 4.47 -18.08 -11.53
N GLY A 568 3.61 -17.16 -11.95
CA GLY A 568 3.54 -16.65 -13.33
C GLY A 568 4.82 -15.96 -13.78
N VAL A 569 5.39 -15.11 -12.94
CA VAL A 569 6.68 -14.46 -13.20
C VAL A 569 7.78 -15.51 -13.34
N THR A 570 7.79 -16.52 -12.47
CA THR A 570 8.76 -17.62 -12.52
C THR A 570 8.62 -18.43 -13.83
N ALA A 571 7.41 -18.78 -14.24
CA ALA A 571 7.13 -19.49 -15.49
C ALA A 571 7.60 -18.67 -16.72
N LEU A 572 7.35 -17.36 -16.72
CA LEU A 572 7.80 -16.46 -17.78
C LEU A 572 9.33 -16.32 -17.83
N GLU A 573 9.99 -16.30 -16.68
CA GLU A 573 11.45 -16.16 -16.61
C GLU A 573 12.19 -17.47 -16.83
N ALA A 574 11.88 -18.48 -16.03
CA ALA A 574 12.65 -19.72 -15.96
C ALA A 574 12.35 -20.68 -17.13
N ASP A 575 11.12 -20.67 -17.62
CA ASP A 575 10.68 -21.59 -18.67
C ASP A 575 10.58 -20.86 -20.03
N PHE A 576 9.72 -19.86 -20.12
CA PHE A 576 9.39 -19.21 -21.38
C PHE A 576 10.56 -18.39 -21.94
N LEU A 577 11.14 -17.44 -21.19
CA LEU A 577 12.29 -16.63 -21.64
C LEU A 577 13.47 -17.54 -22.02
N LYS A 578 13.75 -18.54 -21.19
CA LYS A 578 14.83 -19.49 -21.43
C LYS A 578 14.61 -20.25 -22.76
N TYR A 579 13.37 -20.64 -23.01
CA TYR A 579 13.00 -21.35 -24.26
C TYR A 579 13.21 -20.46 -25.51
N ILE A 580 12.61 -19.26 -25.53
CA ILE A 580 12.72 -18.36 -26.68
C ILE A 580 14.16 -17.84 -26.86
N PHE A 581 14.91 -17.65 -25.77
CA PHE A 581 16.32 -17.24 -25.86
C PHE A 581 17.24 -18.31 -26.43
N GLN A 582 16.85 -19.58 -26.46
CA GLN A 582 17.63 -20.65 -27.12
C GLN A 582 17.80 -20.39 -28.61
N GLY A 583 16.77 -19.88 -29.31
CA GLY A 583 16.85 -19.48 -30.72
C GLY A 583 17.88 -18.35 -30.94
N ILE A 584 17.99 -17.43 -29.99
CA ILE A 584 19.00 -16.36 -30.00
C ILE A 584 20.40 -16.89 -29.67
N LYS A 585 20.50 -17.86 -28.75
CA LYS A 585 21.79 -18.50 -28.39
C LYS A 585 22.44 -19.20 -29.59
N SER A 586 21.66 -19.84 -30.43
CA SER A 586 22.14 -20.55 -31.61
C SER A 586 22.88 -19.63 -32.60
N GLY A 587 22.60 -18.31 -32.53
CA GLY A 587 23.22 -17.28 -33.35
C GLY A 587 22.57 -17.15 -34.71
N TYR A 588 22.73 -15.96 -35.32
CA TYR A 588 22.34 -15.72 -36.73
C TYR A 588 23.41 -16.27 -37.65
N PRO A 589 23.07 -17.05 -38.68
CA PRO A 589 24.05 -17.59 -39.58
C PRO A 589 24.80 -16.49 -40.36
N GLY A 590 26.08 -16.34 -40.13
CA GLY A 590 26.92 -15.34 -40.76
C GLY A 590 27.24 -15.68 -42.25
N ALA A 591 27.88 -14.74 -42.94
CA ALA A 591 28.21 -14.87 -44.34
C ALA A 591 29.16 -16.05 -44.65
N GLY A 592 29.95 -16.49 -43.63
CA GLY A 592 30.85 -17.65 -43.78
C GLY A 592 30.13 -19.01 -43.72
N TRP A 593 29.00 -19.05 -43.08
CA TRP A 593 28.17 -20.27 -42.93
C TRP A 593 27.64 -20.81 -44.26
N THR A 594 27.39 -19.92 -45.22
CA THR A 594 26.90 -20.31 -46.52
C THR A 594 27.94 -21.12 -47.30
N ALA A 595 29.25 -20.81 -47.17
CA ALA A 595 30.32 -21.55 -47.81
C ALA A 595 30.56 -22.92 -47.11
N GLU A 596 30.57 -22.95 -45.76
CA GLU A 596 30.71 -24.21 -44.98
C GLU A 596 29.47 -25.08 -45.12
N ALA A 597 28.25 -24.48 -45.11
CA ALA A 597 27.00 -25.22 -45.31
C ALA A 597 26.92 -25.77 -46.71
N TYR A 598 27.44 -25.05 -47.74
CA TYR A 598 27.51 -25.53 -49.10
C TYR A 598 28.46 -26.72 -49.21
N GLN A 599 29.65 -26.66 -48.58
CA GLN A 599 30.59 -27.77 -48.49
C GLN A 599 30.03 -28.96 -47.70
N THR A 600 29.38 -28.72 -46.60
CA THR A 600 28.75 -29.74 -45.74
C THR A 600 27.54 -30.35 -46.48
N ALA A 601 26.73 -29.53 -47.19
CA ALA A 601 25.60 -30.00 -47.99
C ALA A 601 26.09 -30.79 -49.20
N GLN A 602 27.22 -30.41 -49.79
CA GLN A 602 27.82 -31.10 -50.90
C GLN A 602 28.43 -32.44 -50.47
N THR A 603 29.03 -32.51 -49.28
CA THR A 603 29.50 -33.73 -48.60
C THR A 603 28.30 -34.61 -48.15
N ALA A 604 27.26 -33.99 -47.61
CA ALA A 604 26.03 -34.66 -47.26
C ALA A 604 25.23 -35.17 -48.49
N TYR A 605 25.24 -34.38 -49.58
CA TYR A 605 24.63 -34.81 -50.86
C TYR A 605 25.33 -36.05 -51.42
N ASN A 606 26.62 -36.13 -51.32
CA ASN A 606 27.42 -37.30 -51.73
C ASN A 606 27.17 -38.48 -50.79
N VAL A 607 26.83 -38.29 -49.53
CA VAL A 607 26.48 -39.37 -48.59
C VAL A 607 25.00 -39.77 -48.70
N ILE A 608 24.10 -38.81 -49.08
CA ILE A 608 22.64 -39.01 -49.20
C ILE A 608 22.25 -39.81 -50.47
N GLN A 609 23.11 -39.86 -51.48
CA GLN A 609 22.85 -40.74 -52.63
C GLN A 609 22.74 -42.18 -52.19
N HIS A 610 23.10 -42.55 -50.95
CA HIS A 610 23.01 -43.87 -50.40
C HIS A 610 22.01 -44.10 -49.27
N ARG A 611 21.34 -43.06 -48.75
CA ARG A 611 20.27 -43.24 -47.74
C ARG A 611 19.28 -42.06 -47.68
N LYS A 612 18.03 -42.37 -47.99
CA LYS A 612 16.89 -41.50 -47.75
C LYS A 612 16.72 -41.36 -46.20
N MET A 613 17.02 -40.23 -45.70
CA MET A 613 16.27 -39.58 -44.60
C MET A 613 16.96 -38.34 -44.03
N VAL A 614 16.11 -37.35 -43.76
CA VAL A 614 16.28 -36.11 -42.99
C VAL A 614 17.11 -35.04 -43.73
N ALA A 615 16.49 -34.42 -44.69
CA ALA A 615 16.68 -32.99 -44.93
C ALA A 615 15.96 -32.25 -43.81
N ASP A 616 16.68 -31.45 -43.10
CA ASP A 616 16.17 -30.12 -42.96
C ASP A 616 16.60 -29.36 -41.68
N SER A 617 17.59 -28.58 -41.83
CA SER A 617 17.76 -27.30 -41.14
C SER A 617 18.78 -26.49 -41.93
N GLY A 618 18.33 -26.00 -43.10
CA GLY A 618 19.16 -25.13 -43.90
C GLY A 618 19.37 -23.78 -43.19
N PRO A 619 20.41 -23.03 -43.59
CA PRO A 619 20.71 -21.72 -42.96
C PRO A 619 19.54 -20.74 -43.02
N GLU A 620 18.61 -20.89 -43.94
CA GLU A 620 17.42 -20.02 -44.05
C GLU A 620 16.44 -20.28 -42.85
N LYS A 621 16.22 -21.57 -42.52
CA LYS A 621 15.39 -21.92 -41.37
C LYS A 621 16.01 -21.42 -40.05
N GLN A 622 17.35 -21.50 -39.93
CA GLN A 622 18.09 -20.97 -38.79
C GLN A 622 17.94 -19.45 -38.67
N LYS A 623 18.00 -18.72 -39.82
CA LYS A 623 17.73 -17.27 -39.84
C LYS A 623 16.32 -16.96 -39.35
N GLU A 624 15.33 -17.70 -39.87
CA GLU A 624 13.93 -17.55 -39.48
C GLU A 624 13.75 -17.79 -37.99
N ILE A 625 14.27 -18.88 -37.45
CA ILE A 625 14.21 -19.22 -36.00
C ILE A 625 14.82 -18.08 -35.17
N PHE A 626 15.99 -17.58 -35.59
CA PHE A 626 16.67 -16.51 -34.87
C PHE A 626 15.84 -15.21 -34.89
N LEU A 627 15.35 -14.78 -36.06
CA LEU A 627 14.57 -13.53 -36.19
C LEU A 627 13.23 -13.62 -35.48
N THR A 628 12.54 -14.75 -35.58
CA THR A 628 11.27 -14.99 -34.86
C THR A 628 11.52 -14.98 -33.33
N SER A 629 12.57 -15.65 -32.84
CA SER A 629 12.93 -15.63 -31.42
C SER A 629 13.27 -14.22 -30.94
N LEU A 630 13.99 -13.44 -31.71
CA LEU A 630 14.33 -12.06 -31.42
C LEU A 630 13.08 -11.18 -31.31
N ASN A 631 12.16 -11.34 -32.26
CA ASN A 631 10.87 -10.61 -32.26
C ASN A 631 10.00 -11.04 -31.09
N ASN A 632 9.94 -12.34 -30.79
CA ASN A 632 9.18 -12.90 -29.66
C ASN A 632 9.69 -12.36 -28.32
N VAL A 633 11.01 -12.27 -28.12
CA VAL A 633 11.58 -11.72 -26.88
C VAL A 633 11.17 -10.25 -26.71
N ARG A 634 11.25 -9.44 -27.76
CA ARG A 634 10.87 -8.04 -27.72
C ARG A 634 9.35 -7.87 -27.48
N ALA A 635 8.55 -8.63 -28.24
CA ALA A 635 7.08 -8.60 -28.08
C ALA A 635 6.67 -9.06 -26.68
N SER A 636 7.40 -10.02 -26.05
CA SER A 636 7.17 -10.46 -24.68
C SER A 636 7.34 -9.33 -23.65
N ALA A 637 8.30 -8.42 -23.90
CA ALA A 637 8.45 -7.24 -23.03
C ALA A 637 7.19 -6.37 -23.09
N GLU A 638 6.62 -6.14 -24.27
CA GLU A 638 5.39 -5.35 -24.45
C GLU A 638 4.15 -6.09 -23.90
N CYS A 639 4.07 -7.40 -24.12
CA CYS A 639 3.01 -8.23 -23.52
C CYS A 639 3.08 -8.19 -21.98
N THR A 640 4.28 -8.20 -21.39
CA THR A 640 4.48 -8.09 -19.95
C THR A 640 4.01 -6.73 -19.42
N LYS A 641 4.31 -5.63 -20.12
CA LYS A 641 3.81 -4.28 -19.78
C LYS A 641 2.28 -4.22 -19.85
N THR A 642 1.70 -4.82 -20.88
CA THR A 642 0.24 -4.92 -21.05
C THR A 642 -0.40 -5.77 -19.96
N LEU A 643 0.22 -6.91 -19.63
CA LEU A 643 -0.20 -7.78 -18.52
C LEU A 643 -0.18 -7.02 -17.20
N LYS A 644 0.93 -6.32 -16.90
CA LYS A 644 1.09 -5.49 -15.69
C LYS A 644 -0.04 -4.47 -15.58
N LYS A 645 -0.28 -3.70 -16.64
CA LYS A 645 -1.35 -2.68 -16.69
C LYS A 645 -2.72 -3.31 -16.44
N GLY A 646 -3.02 -4.40 -17.16
CA GLY A 646 -4.30 -5.10 -17.03
C GLY A 646 -4.53 -5.69 -15.65
N LEU A 647 -3.48 -6.24 -15.01
CA LEU A 647 -3.56 -6.77 -13.64
C LEU A 647 -3.73 -5.65 -12.61
N ALA A 648 -3.05 -4.53 -12.78
CA ALA A 648 -3.22 -3.36 -11.89
C ALA A 648 -4.68 -2.86 -11.92
N GLU A 649 -5.27 -2.76 -13.10
CA GLU A 649 -6.69 -2.39 -13.27
C GLU A 649 -7.63 -3.44 -12.64
N ASP A 650 -7.35 -4.73 -12.82
CA ASP A 650 -8.12 -5.82 -12.23
C ASP A 650 -8.02 -5.79 -10.69
N PHE A 651 -6.84 -5.51 -10.11
CA PHE A 651 -6.63 -5.40 -8.67
C PHE A 651 -7.42 -4.22 -8.09
N GLU A 652 -7.36 -3.07 -8.73
CA GLU A 652 -8.12 -1.88 -8.32
C GLU A 652 -9.64 -2.13 -8.31
N LYS A 653 -10.17 -2.88 -9.27
CA LYS A 653 -11.61 -3.21 -9.35
C LYS A 653 -12.05 -4.23 -8.30
N HIS A 654 -11.25 -5.23 -8.01
CA HIS A 654 -11.65 -6.38 -7.18
C HIS A 654 -11.24 -6.27 -5.71
N LEU A 655 -10.24 -5.45 -5.38
CA LEU A 655 -9.62 -5.36 -4.06
C LEU A 655 -9.72 -3.95 -3.45
N ASN A 656 -10.85 -3.27 -3.63
CA ASN A 656 -11.06 -1.89 -3.17
C ASN A 656 -10.99 -1.71 -1.63
N GLU A 657 -11.30 -2.76 -0.86
CA GLU A 657 -11.40 -2.71 0.61
C GLU A 657 -10.22 -3.41 1.31
N VAL A 658 -9.05 -3.39 0.67
CA VAL A 658 -7.86 -4.12 1.15
C VAL A 658 -7.02 -3.21 2.06
N SER A 659 -6.35 -3.79 3.05
CA SER A 659 -5.46 -3.07 3.96
C SER A 659 -4.25 -2.45 3.22
N GLU A 660 -3.69 -1.38 3.75
CA GLU A 660 -2.48 -0.73 3.18
C GLU A 660 -1.29 -1.71 3.10
N LEU A 661 -1.18 -2.61 4.07
CA LEU A 661 -0.16 -3.68 4.06
C LEU A 661 -0.34 -4.62 2.86
N ASP A 662 -1.57 -5.02 2.58
CA ASP A 662 -1.88 -5.93 1.47
C ASP A 662 -1.77 -5.24 0.11
N LYS A 663 -2.08 -3.94 0.02
CA LYS A 663 -1.78 -3.12 -1.17
C LYS A 663 -0.27 -3.13 -1.45
N GLY A 664 0.55 -2.92 -0.42
CA GLY A 664 2.01 -2.99 -0.54
C GLY A 664 2.51 -4.35 -1.04
N LYS A 665 1.90 -5.46 -0.59
CA LYS A 665 2.22 -6.81 -1.10
C LYS A 665 1.91 -6.93 -2.60
N LEU A 666 0.75 -6.45 -3.04
CA LEU A 666 0.31 -6.47 -4.45
C LEU A 666 1.21 -5.61 -5.33
N GLU A 667 1.53 -4.40 -4.89
CA GLU A 667 2.44 -3.49 -5.60
C GLU A 667 3.83 -4.11 -5.76
N ASN A 668 4.35 -4.74 -4.71
CA ASN A 668 5.62 -5.45 -4.75
C ASN A 668 5.58 -6.64 -5.72
N ALA A 669 4.51 -7.43 -5.70
CA ALA A 669 4.33 -8.54 -6.63
C ALA A 669 4.25 -8.06 -8.10
N ILE A 670 3.51 -6.97 -8.36
CA ILE A 670 3.40 -6.36 -9.70
C ILE A 670 4.76 -5.79 -10.17
N SER A 671 5.54 -5.20 -9.26
CA SER A 671 6.84 -4.59 -9.60
C SER A 671 7.85 -5.61 -10.14
N GLN A 672 7.71 -6.90 -9.77
CA GLN A 672 8.54 -7.98 -10.34
C GLN A 672 8.37 -8.11 -11.86
N LEU A 673 7.22 -7.71 -12.41
CA LEU A 673 7.01 -7.66 -13.85
C LEU A 673 7.92 -6.62 -14.54
N ASP A 674 8.30 -5.54 -13.86
CA ASP A 674 9.26 -4.56 -14.38
C ASP A 674 10.66 -5.15 -14.50
N ASP A 675 11.08 -5.97 -13.52
CA ASP A 675 12.34 -6.70 -13.57
C ASP A 675 12.35 -7.68 -14.75
N LEU A 676 11.22 -8.35 -14.95
CA LEU A 676 11.05 -9.27 -16.08
C LEU A 676 11.09 -8.53 -17.41
N VAL A 677 10.47 -7.35 -17.54
CA VAL A 677 10.56 -6.50 -18.73
C VAL A 677 12.04 -6.17 -19.03
N ARG A 678 12.79 -5.74 -18.01
CA ARG A 678 14.23 -5.44 -18.16
C ARG A 678 15.03 -6.65 -18.63
N LYS A 679 14.68 -7.87 -18.15
CA LYS A 679 15.33 -9.13 -18.59
C LYS A 679 15.00 -9.44 -20.06
N PHE A 680 13.75 -9.26 -20.48
CA PHE A 680 13.35 -9.41 -21.88
C PHE A 680 14.09 -8.40 -22.78
N ASP A 681 14.08 -7.12 -22.42
CA ASP A 681 14.75 -6.05 -23.17
C ASP A 681 16.27 -6.30 -23.26
N SER A 682 16.91 -6.67 -22.17
CA SER A 682 18.33 -7.03 -22.14
C SER A 682 18.63 -8.23 -23.07
N SER A 683 17.76 -9.24 -23.04
CA SER A 683 17.89 -10.43 -23.89
C SER A 683 17.70 -10.10 -25.39
N ALA A 684 16.76 -9.19 -25.70
CA ALA A 684 16.55 -8.70 -27.07
C ALA A 684 17.78 -7.91 -27.57
N ASN A 685 18.34 -7.04 -26.72
CA ASN A 685 19.52 -6.25 -27.06
C ASN A 685 20.74 -7.16 -27.35
N ILE A 686 20.96 -8.21 -26.54
CA ILE A 686 21.98 -9.24 -26.82
C ILE A 686 21.72 -9.89 -28.17
N GLY A 687 20.45 -10.13 -28.51
CA GLY A 687 20.07 -10.69 -29.84
C GLY A 687 20.36 -9.73 -30.97
N VAL A 688 20.06 -8.44 -30.82
CA VAL A 688 20.37 -7.40 -31.82
C VAL A 688 21.89 -7.27 -32.03
N ASP A 689 22.67 -7.28 -30.93
CA ASP A 689 24.13 -7.24 -31.03
C ASP A 689 24.70 -8.45 -31.82
N LYS A 690 24.15 -9.64 -31.54
CA LYS A 690 24.52 -10.87 -32.29
C LYS A 690 24.13 -10.76 -33.74
N LEU A 691 22.96 -10.21 -34.07
CA LEU A 691 22.49 -9.97 -35.41
C LEU A 691 23.44 -9.01 -36.15
N CYS A 692 23.76 -7.87 -35.56
CA CYS A 692 24.69 -6.88 -36.11
C CYS A 692 26.07 -7.51 -36.36
N ALA A 693 26.60 -8.24 -35.37
CA ALA A 693 27.90 -8.90 -35.48
C ALA A 693 27.94 -9.98 -36.56
N ALA A 694 26.88 -10.73 -36.78
CA ALA A 694 26.83 -11.81 -37.75
C ALA A 694 26.42 -11.35 -39.16
N ALA A 695 25.46 -10.43 -39.26
CA ALA A 695 24.89 -10.01 -40.55
C ALA A 695 25.60 -8.79 -41.14
N PHE A 696 25.98 -7.82 -40.34
CA PHE A 696 26.51 -6.52 -40.82
C PHE A 696 28.04 -6.43 -40.71
N ARG A 697 28.63 -6.78 -39.57
CA ARG A 697 30.09 -6.64 -39.39
C ARG A 697 30.95 -7.28 -40.52
N PRO A 698 30.68 -8.52 -40.95
CA PRO A 698 31.46 -9.14 -42.04
C PRO A 698 31.22 -8.50 -43.42
N ARG A 699 30.05 -7.88 -43.63
CA ARG A 699 29.68 -7.25 -44.92
C ARG A 699 30.15 -5.80 -44.98
N LEU A 700 30.11 -5.09 -43.85
CA LEU A 700 30.57 -3.69 -43.76
C LEU A 700 32.10 -3.59 -43.91
N LYS A 701 32.83 -4.52 -43.31
CA LYS A 701 34.29 -4.49 -43.26
C LYS A 701 34.93 -4.38 -44.68
N PRO A 702 34.64 -5.24 -45.67
CA PRO A 702 35.25 -5.09 -46.99
C PRO A 702 34.80 -3.82 -47.71
N VAL A 703 33.55 -3.37 -47.52
CA VAL A 703 33.06 -2.12 -48.14
C VAL A 703 33.78 -0.91 -47.47
N MET A 704 33.97 -0.95 -46.16
CA MET A 704 34.68 0.10 -45.43
C MET A 704 36.20 0.12 -45.82
N GLU A 705 36.78 -1.03 -46.02
CA GLU A 705 38.19 -1.13 -46.48
C GLU A 705 38.44 -0.54 -47.86
N LEU A 706 37.41 -0.35 -48.71
CA LEU A 706 37.56 0.40 -49.98
C LEU A 706 37.96 1.85 -49.73
N TYR A 707 37.66 2.43 -48.59
CA TYR A 707 38.14 3.73 -48.17
C TYR A 707 39.68 3.84 -48.28
N LEU A 708 40.38 2.78 -47.93
CA LEU A 708 41.85 2.73 -47.98
C LEU A 708 42.41 2.77 -49.41
N SER A 709 41.60 2.51 -50.44
CA SER A 709 42.00 2.61 -51.88
C SER A 709 41.81 4.01 -52.44
N VAL A 710 41.12 4.90 -51.73
CA VAL A 710 40.94 6.30 -52.13
C VAL A 710 42.20 7.10 -51.73
N THR A 711 42.59 8.08 -52.54
CA THR A 711 43.68 9.02 -52.21
C THR A 711 43.20 10.01 -51.15
N HIS A 712 43.83 10.04 -49.98
CA HIS A 712 43.54 10.97 -48.88
C HIS A 712 44.55 12.12 -48.82
N THR A 713 45.39 12.23 -49.82
CA THR A 713 46.32 13.35 -50.00
C THR A 713 46.14 13.97 -51.41
N PRO A 714 44.89 14.39 -51.71
CA PRO A 714 44.58 14.86 -53.09
C PRO A 714 45.28 16.18 -53.42
N SER A 715 45.61 16.39 -54.68
CA SER A 715 45.96 17.69 -55.23
C SER A 715 44.68 18.55 -55.38
N GLU A 716 44.83 19.85 -55.67
CA GLU A 716 43.71 20.78 -55.90
C GLU A 716 42.77 20.32 -57.01
N GLY A 717 43.31 19.75 -58.07
CA GLY A 717 42.53 19.20 -59.20
C GLY A 717 41.71 17.97 -58.76
N GLU A 718 42.35 16.97 -58.13
CA GLU A 718 41.68 15.76 -57.61
C GLU A 718 40.62 16.11 -56.56
N PHE A 719 40.87 17.13 -55.73
CA PHE A 719 39.90 17.59 -54.73
C PHE A 719 38.65 18.16 -55.40
N ALA A 720 38.84 18.95 -56.48
CA ALA A 720 37.70 19.45 -57.26
C ALA A 720 36.89 18.32 -57.92
N ASP A 721 37.59 17.29 -58.44
CA ASP A 721 36.91 16.07 -58.94
C ASP A 721 36.13 15.34 -57.83
N PHE A 722 36.66 15.28 -56.59
CA PHE A 722 35.95 14.68 -55.38
C PHE A 722 34.75 15.54 -54.93
N GLU A 723 34.78 16.84 -55.19
CA GLU A 723 33.61 17.71 -54.96
C GLU A 723 32.49 17.43 -55.99
N ALA A 724 32.86 17.11 -57.22
CA ALA A 724 31.90 16.83 -58.32
C ALA A 724 31.33 15.41 -58.22
N ASP A 725 32.17 14.43 -57.92
CA ASP A 725 31.78 13.02 -57.78
C ASP A 725 32.49 12.38 -56.59
N ASP A 726 31.73 12.16 -55.54
CA ASP A 726 32.23 11.64 -54.27
C ASP A 726 32.88 10.26 -54.44
N PRO A 727 34.13 10.07 -54.03
CA PRO A 727 34.82 8.83 -54.30
C PRO A 727 34.39 7.64 -53.44
N PHE A 728 33.74 7.86 -52.32
CA PHE A 728 33.48 6.78 -51.33
C PHE A 728 32.13 6.85 -50.68
N ILE A 729 31.82 7.98 -49.99
CA ILE A 729 30.76 7.99 -48.97
C ILE A 729 29.34 7.77 -49.50
N ASN A 730 29.04 8.28 -50.69
CA ASN A 730 27.73 8.12 -51.33
C ASN A 730 27.46 6.65 -51.66
N ASN A 731 28.44 5.95 -52.23
CA ASN A 731 28.35 4.52 -52.55
C ASN A 731 28.27 3.66 -51.26
N PHE A 732 29.01 4.02 -50.21
CA PHE A 732 28.94 3.37 -48.91
C PHE A 732 27.54 3.48 -48.33
N ILE A 733 26.96 4.68 -48.28
CA ILE A 733 25.62 4.96 -47.77
C ILE A 733 24.56 4.15 -48.54
N ALA A 734 24.61 4.17 -49.88
CA ALA A 734 23.67 3.43 -50.71
C ALA A 734 23.75 1.89 -50.48
N THR A 735 24.96 1.39 -50.23
CA THR A 735 25.17 -0.03 -49.93
C THR A 735 24.64 -0.39 -48.53
N LEU A 736 24.87 0.46 -47.53
CA LEU A 736 24.36 0.28 -46.18
C LEU A 736 22.81 0.33 -46.15
N ASP A 737 22.24 1.31 -46.87
CA ASP A 737 20.79 1.49 -46.97
C ASP A 737 20.09 0.25 -47.54
N ARG A 738 20.64 -0.28 -48.62
CA ARG A 738 20.16 -1.51 -49.29
C ARG A 738 20.23 -2.72 -48.33
N GLN A 739 21.28 -2.84 -47.52
CA GLN A 739 21.40 -3.91 -46.51
C GLN A 739 20.40 -3.77 -45.41
N LEU A 740 20.19 -2.56 -44.88
CA LEU A 740 19.23 -2.28 -43.82
C LEU A 740 17.80 -2.57 -44.27
N ALA A 741 17.42 -2.15 -45.48
CA ALA A 741 16.09 -2.38 -46.06
C ALA A 741 15.70 -3.87 -46.11
N THR A 742 16.66 -4.80 -46.14
CA THR A 742 16.35 -6.23 -46.13
C THR A 742 15.85 -6.73 -44.78
N PHE A 743 16.16 -6.03 -43.69
CA PHE A 743 15.78 -6.44 -42.35
C PHE A 743 14.51 -5.73 -41.80
N GLU A 744 14.11 -4.63 -42.42
CA GLU A 744 12.93 -3.86 -42.05
C GLU A 744 11.66 -4.72 -42.02
N PRO A 745 11.32 -5.51 -43.07
CA PRO A 745 10.12 -6.35 -43.06
C PRO A 745 10.24 -7.60 -42.16
N LEU A 746 11.39 -7.89 -41.55
CA LEU A 746 11.67 -9.14 -40.81
C LEU A 746 11.68 -8.90 -39.31
N LEU A 747 11.72 -7.65 -38.87
CA LEU A 747 11.87 -7.29 -37.46
C LEU A 747 10.69 -6.44 -37.00
N VAL A 748 10.28 -6.63 -35.73
CA VAL A 748 9.34 -5.69 -35.12
C VAL A 748 9.99 -4.30 -35.00
N PRO A 749 9.21 -3.21 -35.11
CA PRO A 749 9.78 -1.84 -35.25
C PRO A 749 10.84 -1.49 -34.19
N ILE A 750 10.63 -1.91 -32.94
CA ILE A 750 11.58 -1.65 -31.83
C ILE A 750 12.92 -2.38 -32.10
N ASN A 751 12.90 -3.64 -32.51
CA ASN A 751 14.11 -4.40 -32.82
C ASN A 751 14.83 -3.82 -34.03
N TYR A 752 14.08 -3.34 -35.03
CA TYR A 752 14.67 -2.69 -36.20
C TYR A 752 15.36 -1.38 -35.79
N GLN A 753 14.71 -0.57 -34.95
CA GLN A 753 15.31 0.68 -34.47
C GLN A 753 16.59 0.41 -33.64
N GLU A 754 16.59 -0.58 -32.75
CA GLU A 754 17.79 -0.99 -32.01
C GLU A 754 18.89 -1.52 -32.92
N LEU A 755 18.52 -2.26 -33.99
CA LEU A 755 19.47 -2.72 -35.00
C LEU A 755 20.11 -1.54 -35.74
N LEU A 756 19.33 -0.53 -36.15
CA LEU A 756 19.84 0.70 -36.75
C LEU A 756 20.90 1.35 -35.84
N VAL A 757 20.62 1.48 -34.57
CA VAL A 757 21.56 2.05 -33.59
C VAL A 757 22.84 1.17 -33.50
N ALA A 758 22.68 -0.15 -33.39
CA ALA A 758 23.82 -1.09 -33.30
C ALA A 758 24.70 -1.03 -34.56
N VAL A 759 24.07 -0.93 -35.72
CA VAL A 759 24.79 -0.81 -37.02
C VAL A 759 25.51 0.55 -37.08
N CYS A 760 24.88 1.63 -36.64
CA CYS A 760 25.54 2.96 -36.59
C CYS A 760 26.80 2.93 -35.71
N VAL A 761 26.75 2.25 -34.57
CA VAL A 761 27.91 2.05 -33.69
C VAL A 761 29.00 1.25 -34.43
N GLU A 762 28.62 0.16 -35.07
CA GLU A 762 29.58 -0.68 -35.84
C GLU A 762 30.23 0.09 -37.02
N VAL A 763 29.44 0.89 -37.77
CA VAL A 763 29.93 1.78 -38.81
C VAL A 763 30.94 2.78 -38.24
N SER A 764 30.61 3.41 -37.17
CA SER A 764 31.49 4.39 -36.46
C SER A 764 32.84 3.73 -36.09
N VAL A 765 32.81 2.56 -35.48
CA VAL A 765 34.01 1.81 -35.05
C VAL A 765 34.82 1.38 -36.28
N GLN A 766 34.19 0.93 -37.35
CA GLN A 766 34.92 0.49 -38.57
C GLN A 766 35.48 1.69 -39.33
N PHE A 767 34.76 2.80 -39.40
CA PHE A 767 35.25 4.02 -40.04
C PHE A 767 36.45 4.59 -39.25
N GLU A 768 36.40 4.65 -37.97
CA GLU A 768 37.54 5.01 -37.11
C GLU A 768 38.78 4.16 -37.47
N ARG A 769 38.61 2.83 -37.62
CA ARG A 769 39.70 1.92 -37.95
C ARG A 769 40.36 2.21 -39.27
N VAL A 770 39.60 2.59 -40.29
CA VAL A 770 40.19 2.88 -41.61
C VAL A 770 40.77 4.28 -41.64
N ILE A 771 40.16 5.26 -40.98
CA ILE A 771 40.72 6.60 -40.76
C ILE A 771 42.08 6.49 -40.12
N MET A 772 42.21 5.73 -39.03
CA MET A 772 43.47 5.58 -38.29
C MET A 772 44.56 4.81 -39.05
N LYS A 773 44.24 4.25 -40.20
CA LYS A 773 45.19 3.60 -41.12
C LYS A 773 45.56 4.45 -42.34
N SER A 774 44.86 5.53 -42.56
CA SER A 774 45.04 6.44 -43.69
C SER A 774 45.97 7.58 -43.30
N VAL A 775 46.52 8.27 -44.28
CA VAL A 775 47.32 9.51 -44.11
C VAL A 775 46.67 10.64 -44.89
N TYR A 776 46.69 11.84 -44.33
CA TYR A 776 45.94 12.98 -44.86
C TYR A 776 46.85 14.17 -45.14
N ASN A 777 46.53 14.95 -46.15
CA ASN A 777 46.97 16.34 -46.25
C ASN A 777 45.80 17.24 -45.86
N ARG A 778 45.95 18.55 -45.91
CA ARG A 778 44.91 19.52 -45.58
C ARG A 778 43.58 19.30 -46.36
N LEU A 779 43.68 19.07 -47.67
CA LEU A 779 42.56 18.83 -48.55
C LEU A 779 41.90 17.48 -48.27
N GLY A 780 42.69 16.46 -47.93
CA GLY A 780 42.17 15.19 -47.46
C GLY A 780 41.44 15.27 -46.12
N GLY A 781 41.88 16.14 -45.19
CA GLY A 781 41.20 16.43 -43.95
C GLY A 781 39.82 17.09 -44.21
N LEU A 782 39.75 18.04 -45.15
CA LEU A 782 38.48 18.68 -45.57
C LEU A 782 37.52 17.64 -46.20
N GLN A 783 38.04 16.75 -47.04
CA GLN A 783 37.22 15.68 -47.63
C GLN A 783 36.71 14.72 -46.56
N LEU A 784 37.54 14.33 -45.59
CA LEU A 784 37.15 13.49 -44.48
C LEU A 784 36.02 14.16 -43.64
N ASP A 785 36.10 15.45 -43.38
CA ASP A 785 35.05 16.18 -42.67
C ASP A 785 33.74 16.21 -43.43
N LYS A 786 33.79 16.43 -44.76
CA LYS A 786 32.65 16.37 -45.67
C LYS A 786 32.02 14.96 -45.66
N ASP A 787 32.83 13.92 -45.79
CA ASP A 787 32.40 12.51 -45.75
C ASP A 787 31.73 12.19 -44.42
N PHE A 788 32.32 12.61 -43.31
CA PHE A 788 31.78 12.39 -41.97
C PHE A 788 30.46 13.13 -41.75
N ARG A 789 30.34 14.39 -42.23
CA ARG A 789 29.08 15.14 -42.17
C ARG A 789 27.95 14.44 -42.95
N SER A 790 28.24 13.95 -44.13
CA SER A 790 27.29 13.19 -44.97
C SER A 790 26.86 11.92 -44.27
N LEU A 791 27.83 11.16 -43.77
CA LEU A 791 27.58 9.92 -43.03
C LEU A 791 26.78 10.20 -41.73
N SER A 792 27.21 11.20 -40.96
CA SER A 792 26.54 11.56 -39.68
C SER A 792 25.09 12.02 -39.88
N SER A 793 24.85 12.79 -40.96
CA SER A 793 23.51 13.21 -41.38
C SER A 793 22.63 12.00 -41.70
N TYR A 794 23.13 11.09 -42.53
CA TYR A 794 22.41 9.86 -42.87
C TYR A 794 22.11 8.99 -41.64
N LEU A 795 23.14 8.73 -40.81
CA LEU A 795 22.96 7.91 -39.61
C LEU A 795 21.95 8.54 -38.61
N THR A 796 21.98 9.88 -38.50
CA THR A 796 21.02 10.61 -37.67
C THR A 796 19.59 10.49 -38.20
N ASN A 797 19.44 10.53 -39.53
CA ASN A 797 18.14 10.39 -40.17
C ASN A 797 17.51 9.00 -39.95
N ILE A 798 18.31 7.93 -40.03
CA ILE A 798 17.79 6.56 -39.91
C ILE A 798 17.60 6.11 -38.43
N ALA A 799 18.47 6.52 -37.54
CA ALA A 799 18.47 6.00 -36.14
C ALA A 799 18.26 7.06 -35.08
N GLY A 800 18.01 8.31 -35.50
CA GLY A 800 17.69 9.41 -34.58
C GLY A 800 18.90 10.04 -33.88
N TRP A 801 18.61 10.96 -32.97
CA TRP A 801 19.62 11.80 -32.28
C TRP A 801 20.61 11.01 -31.42
N ILE A 802 20.24 9.84 -30.93
CA ILE A 802 21.09 8.98 -30.08
C ILE A 802 22.40 8.60 -30.76
N VAL A 803 22.42 8.57 -32.11
CA VAL A 803 23.59 8.26 -32.92
C VAL A 803 24.73 9.29 -32.74
N ARG A 804 24.38 10.55 -32.54
CA ARG A 804 25.38 11.62 -32.33
C ARG A 804 26.26 11.34 -31.11
N GLU A 805 25.68 10.87 -30.03
CA GLU A 805 26.44 10.45 -28.85
C GLU A 805 27.35 9.25 -29.16
N LYS A 806 26.82 8.27 -29.90
CA LYS A 806 27.57 7.06 -30.29
C LYS A 806 28.70 7.34 -31.31
N CYS A 807 28.57 8.37 -32.12
CA CYS A 807 29.58 8.81 -33.10
C CYS A 807 30.48 9.95 -32.55
N ALA A 808 30.28 10.38 -31.29
CA ALA A 808 31.01 11.51 -30.72
C ALA A 808 32.54 11.34 -30.79
N ARG A 809 33.02 10.14 -30.44
CA ARG A 809 34.45 9.79 -30.53
C ARG A 809 34.98 9.97 -31.94
N LEU A 810 34.29 9.43 -32.96
CA LEU A 810 34.64 9.56 -34.37
C LEU A 810 34.61 11.03 -34.82
N SER A 811 33.62 11.79 -34.39
CA SER A 811 33.50 13.23 -34.64
C SER A 811 34.73 14.00 -34.08
N GLN A 812 35.15 13.66 -32.90
CA GLN A 812 36.34 14.28 -32.27
C GLN A 812 37.62 13.97 -33.05
N ILE A 813 37.80 12.72 -33.53
CA ILE A 813 38.94 12.34 -34.35
C ILE A 813 38.94 13.14 -35.66
N VAL A 814 37.79 13.23 -36.35
CA VAL A 814 37.64 13.99 -37.60
C VAL A 814 37.97 15.47 -37.34
N SER A 815 37.46 16.05 -36.25
CA SER A 815 37.76 17.45 -35.90
C SER A 815 39.25 17.71 -35.70
N ILE A 816 39.96 16.78 -35.02
CA ILE A 816 41.40 16.89 -34.80
C ILE A 816 42.20 16.76 -36.12
N ILE A 817 41.77 15.91 -37.05
CA ILE A 817 42.42 15.74 -38.35
C ILE A 817 42.17 16.95 -39.25
N ASN A 818 41.02 17.63 -39.12
CA ASN A 818 40.60 18.73 -40.01
C ASN A 818 41.08 20.12 -39.53
N VAL A 819 42.17 20.24 -38.78
CA VAL A 819 42.75 21.50 -38.34
C VAL A 819 43.81 22.04 -39.33
N ASP A 820 44.03 23.35 -39.34
CA ASP A 820 45.04 24.01 -40.14
C ASP A 820 46.43 24.03 -39.49
N SER A 821 46.48 23.91 -38.16
CA SER A 821 47.74 23.96 -37.41
C SER A 821 47.68 23.10 -36.12
N VAL A 822 48.90 22.77 -35.59
CA VAL A 822 49.00 22.03 -34.31
C VAL A 822 48.38 22.80 -33.14
N GLY A 823 48.55 24.15 -33.09
CA GLY A 823 47.96 24.99 -32.06
C GLY A 823 46.44 24.98 -32.11
N GLU A 824 45.86 24.98 -33.32
CA GLU A 824 44.41 24.84 -33.47
C GLU A 824 43.89 23.45 -32.97
N ALA A 825 44.70 22.38 -33.14
CA ALA A 825 44.37 21.06 -32.62
C ALA A 825 44.35 21.04 -31.08
N GLU A 826 45.29 21.74 -30.43
CA GLU A 826 45.30 21.91 -28.97
C GLU A 826 44.06 22.66 -28.48
N GLU A 827 43.72 23.78 -29.15
CA GLU A 827 42.52 24.56 -28.80
C GLU A 827 41.24 23.75 -29.01
N CYS A 828 41.14 23.01 -30.08
CA CYS A 828 40.03 22.10 -30.39
C CYS A 828 39.90 21.03 -29.31
N PHE A 829 41.00 20.40 -28.90
CA PHE A 829 40.99 19.39 -27.85
C PHE A 829 40.58 19.97 -26.48
N HIS A 830 41.08 21.15 -26.12
CA HIS A 830 40.66 21.85 -24.90
C HIS A 830 39.19 22.25 -24.94
N GLN A 831 38.63 22.66 -26.06
CA GLN A 831 37.20 22.91 -26.19
C GLN A 831 36.38 21.62 -26.01
N LEU A 832 36.85 20.51 -26.54
CA LEU A 832 36.23 19.19 -26.38
C LEU A 832 36.24 18.71 -24.94
N GLN A 833 37.26 19.08 -24.11
CA GLN A 833 37.30 18.80 -22.70
C GLN A 833 36.09 19.35 -21.95
N HIS A 834 35.55 20.49 -22.38
CA HIS A 834 34.33 21.08 -21.79
C HIS A 834 33.03 20.42 -22.29
N HIS A 835 33.09 19.57 -23.35
CA HIS A 835 31.93 19.00 -24.04
C HIS A 835 32.00 17.46 -24.17
N ASN A 836 32.20 16.75 -23.06
CA ASN A 836 32.17 15.28 -23.01
C ASN A 836 33.26 14.62 -23.89
N LEU A 837 34.53 14.86 -23.55
CA LEU A 837 35.70 14.31 -24.25
C LEU A 837 35.73 12.78 -24.20
N MET A 838 35.83 12.14 -25.37
CA MET A 838 35.88 10.68 -25.54
C MET A 838 37.31 10.19 -25.90
N LEU A 839 38.24 11.11 -26.20
CA LEU A 839 39.60 10.82 -26.60
C LEU A 839 40.59 11.06 -25.46
N THR A 840 41.59 10.21 -25.35
CA THR A 840 42.77 10.46 -24.52
C THR A 840 43.76 11.36 -25.28
N SER A 841 44.65 12.06 -24.56
CA SER A 841 45.72 12.87 -25.14
C SER A 841 46.57 12.08 -26.13
N ASP A 842 46.94 10.84 -25.81
CA ASP A 842 47.72 9.94 -26.66
C ASP A 842 46.97 9.62 -28.00
N GLU A 843 45.66 9.46 -27.92
CA GLU A 843 44.81 9.19 -29.10
C GLU A 843 44.69 10.44 -29.96
N ALA A 844 44.60 11.62 -29.34
CA ALA A 844 44.59 12.90 -30.08
C ALA A 844 45.88 13.12 -30.85
N VAL A 845 47.04 12.85 -30.20
CA VAL A 845 48.39 12.90 -30.85
C VAL A 845 48.44 11.91 -32.02
N LYS A 846 47.95 10.70 -31.86
CA LYS A 846 47.92 9.66 -32.92
C LYS A 846 47.03 10.09 -34.10
N ALA A 847 45.87 10.69 -33.82
CA ALA A 847 44.96 11.21 -34.83
C ALA A 847 45.62 12.35 -35.64
N LEU A 848 46.25 13.31 -34.91
CA LEU A 848 46.95 14.43 -35.57
C LEU A 848 48.19 13.95 -36.38
N ALA A 849 48.85 12.89 -35.94
CA ALA A 849 50.05 12.34 -36.63
C ALA A 849 49.69 11.70 -38.02
N LEU A 850 48.38 11.56 -38.33
CA LEU A 850 47.94 11.12 -39.66
C LEU A 850 48.06 12.24 -40.70
N ARG A 851 48.25 13.49 -40.25
CA ARG A 851 48.49 14.66 -41.10
C ARG A 851 49.97 14.77 -41.49
N ILE A 852 50.27 14.42 -42.76
CA ILE A 852 51.67 14.42 -43.27
C ILE A 852 52.23 15.81 -43.57
N ASP A 853 51.39 16.79 -43.74
CA ASP A 853 51.68 18.20 -44.00
C ASP A 853 52.02 19.00 -42.74
N LEU A 854 51.79 18.46 -41.54
CA LEU A 854 52.11 19.11 -40.27
C LEU A 854 53.51 18.63 -39.76
N PRO A 855 54.28 19.53 -39.12
CA PRO A 855 55.60 19.18 -38.62
C PRO A 855 55.57 18.12 -37.51
N SER A 856 56.18 16.97 -37.71
CA SER A 856 56.14 15.84 -36.77
C SER A 856 56.73 16.18 -35.39
N ASP A 857 57.68 17.12 -35.32
CA ASP A 857 58.22 17.56 -34.02
C ASP A 857 57.28 18.47 -33.24
N ALA A 858 56.45 19.27 -33.93
CA ALA A 858 55.41 20.06 -33.35
C ALA A 858 54.29 19.14 -32.78
N ILE A 859 53.92 18.10 -33.51
CA ILE A 859 52.90 17.13 -33.08
C ILE A 859 53.33 16.39 -31.82
N LYS A 860 54.61 15.96 -31.73
CA LYS A 860 55.16 15.28 -30.53
C LYS A 860 55.20 16.18 -29.28
N ASN A 861 55.32 17.46 -29.48
CA ASN A 861 55.41 18.47 -28.39
C ASN A 861 54.05 19.10 -28.06
N ALA A 862 53.00 18.73 -28.77
CA ALA A 862 51.65 19.23 -28.55
C ALA A 862 51.13 18.86 -27.15
N SER A 863 50.50 19.79 -26.49
CA SER A 863 49.97 19.61 -25.11
C SER A 863 48.43 19.44 -25.17
N PHE A 864 48.00 18.19 -25.27
CA PHE A 864 46.59 17.80 -25.27
C PHE A 864 46.06 17.50 -23.88
#